data_7ca8ddba80b50ce005a1db9660e4f75f
#
_entry.id   7ca8ddba80b50ce005a1db9660e4f75f
#
_cell.length_a   1.000
_cell.length_b   1.000
_cell.length_c   1.000
_cell.angle_alpha   90.00
_cell.angle_beta   90.00
_cell.angle_gamma   90.00
#
_symmetry.space_group_name_H-M   'P 1'
#
loop_
_entity.id
_entity.type
_entity.pdbx_description
1 polymer ?
#
loop_
_entity_poly.entity_id
_entity_poly.type
_entity_poly.pdbx_seq_one_letter_code
_entity_poly.pdbx_strand_id
1 'polypeptide(L)'
;MTKKRKTQSSKVQSNEKTQSKSVANTAVNSLFINKKLHLIILFVFGFLLYANTITHDYTQDDAIVINDNDFVKKGFSGIGEILGNDTFLGFFKVKKNLVAGGRYRPLSLVTFAVEYQFFGESPTVSHFINVVLYALTGMLLYLVVLQFFHNKSTSEGYFIALATAMLFLAHPIHTEAVANIKGRDEIMALLGSLGALYFAMKYALKGNFVQLIFAGICFFLGILSKENTITFLAVIPLAIFTFTKTEASKIGISTSVLVAFAAAFLIIRSSILGDAANLTANANMELMNNPYLKWTGSQYVDFSSGEKFGTIFYTLGKYLVLLIFPHPLTHDYYPPQIPMMTFADGQVIFTLLIYIGAGIYALMRLPKKDPIAFGIIYFIATLSVVSNLVFPIGTNMGERFMFMPSVGVCLIAAVLLHKLTNKKIANFSDLKLALPIIALFLVGFSLKTVVRNMAWKNNYTLFSTDIQTSINSAKLNNSMAGITSEEAIKPENAAKKQQMLNDAIRYGLKARELHPTYANPNVIIGNAYLYLGDYQKSIEFYDYTLRITGEGSSDYTNALNNKKVALANIKPEYLTKQGEALANQQFAEAIRIGEQAIAAGNISVELFGQQGAAYGANGQHQKALEMFQKVLQLDPNSAQGYLNMGYAYQGLGDTANTNASFEKAYSLDSNLRPK
;
A
#
# COMPACT_ATOMS: atom_id res chain seq x y z
N MET A 1 -20.01 -3.30 -84.27
CA MET A 1 -20.66 -2.78 -83.04
C MET A 1 -20.09 -3.40 -81.75
N THR A 2 -19.26 -4.40 -81.76
CA THR A 2 -18.79 -5.11 -80.56
C THR A 2 -17.58 -4.49 -79.85
N LYS A 3 -16.73 -3.68 -80.51
CA LYS A 3 -15.54 -3.04 -79.86
C LYS A 3 -15.87 -1.82 -78.99
N LYS A 4 -16.95 -1.06 -79.32
CA LYS A 4 -17.35 0.13 -78.53
C LYS A 4 -18.03 -0.23 -77.20
N ARG A 5 -18.71 -1.38 -77.06
CA ARG A 5 -19.33 -1.83 -75.79
C ARG A 5 -18.33 -2.31 -74.70
N LYS A 6 -17.21 -2.96 -75.09
CA LYS A 6 -16.18 -3.36 -74.19
C LYS A 6 -15.40 -2.21 -73.51
N THR A 7 -15.18 -1.11 -74.23
CA THR A 7 -14.47 0.09 -73.81
C THR A 7 -15.33 0.94 -72.82
N GLN A 8 -16.65 0.94 -72.96
CA GLN A 8 -17.55 1.61 -72.05
C GLN A 8 -17.75 0.87 -70.77
N SER A 9 -17.85 -0.46 -70.79
CA SER A 9 -17.95 -1.30 -69.56
C SER A 9 -16.67 -1.26 -68.69
N SER A 10 -15.48 -1.21 -69.33
CA SER A 10 -14.22 -1.09 -68.58
C SER A 10 -14.01 0.30 -67.96
N LYS A 11 -14.49 1.38 -68.61
CA LYS A 11 -14.47 2.76 -68.07
C LYS A 11 -15.46 2.93 -66.89
N VAL A 12 -16.66 2.33 -66.97
CA VAL A 12 -17.64 2.40 -65.90
C VAL A 12 -17.13 1.61 -64.67
N GLN A 13 -16.59 0.40 -64.84
CA GLN A 13 -15.98 -0.37 -63.74
C GLN A 13 -14.73 0.30 -63.16
N SER A 14 -13.91 1.01 -63.96
CA SER A 14 -12.78 1.78 -63.45
C SER A 14 -13.21 3.02 -62.66
N ASN A 15 -14.28 3.70 -63.11
CA ASN A 15 -14.84 4.86 -62.40
C ASN A 15 -15.55 4.44 -61.10
N GLU A 16 -16.29 3.34 -61.07
CA GLU A 16 -16.89 2.83 -59.82
C GLU A 16 -15.84 2.39 -58.83
N LYS A 17 -14.76 1.68 -59.24
CA LYS A 17 -13.63 1.33 -58.38
C LYS A 17 -12.86 2.57 -57.88
N THR A 18 -12.75 3.62 -58.68
CA THR A 18 -12.09 4.88 -58.32
C THR A 18 -12.98 5.70 -57.38
N GLN A 19 -14.29 5.75 -57.61
CA GLN A 19 -15.24 6.38 -56.70
C GLN A 19 -15.37 5.63 -55.39
N SER A 20 -15.45 4.29 -55.35
CA SER A 20 -15.49 3.53 -54.14
C SER A 20 -14.19 3.64 -53.31
N LYS A 21 -13.01 3.71 -53.98
CA LYS A 21 -11.75 4.01 -53.31
C LYS A 21 -11.68 5.45 -52.79
N SER A 22 -12.21 6.43 -53.48
CA SER A 22 -12.24 7.81 -53.00
C SER A 22 -13.18 8.01 -51.85
N VAL A 23 -14.36 7.39 -51.87
CA VAL A 23 -15.32 7.40 -50.75
C VAL A 23 -14.78 6.67 -49.55
N ALA A 24 -14.16 5.50 -49.74
CA ALA A 24 -13.49 4.76 -48.64
C ALA A 24 -12.33 5.57 -48.05
N ASN A 25 -11.49 6.21 -48.85
CA ASN A 25 -10.40 7.07 -48.37
C ASN A 25 -10.91 8.31 -47.64
N THR A 26 -12.02 8.91 -48.07
CA THR A 26 -12.64 10.05 -47.37
C THR A 26 -13.24 9.64 -46.02
N ALA A 27 -13.89 8.48 -45.98
CA ALA A 27 -14.43 7.92 -44.73
C ALA A 27 -13.33 7.54 -43.72
N VAL A 28 -12.25 6.93 -44.18
CA VAL A 28 -11.09 6.58 -43.34
C VAL A 28 -10.40 7.82 -42.79
N ASN A 29 -10.18 8.86 -43.64
CA ASN A 29 -9.63 10.13 -43.17
C ASN A 29 -10.53 10.80 -42.11
N SER A 30 -11.86 10.72 -42.26
CA SER A 30 -12.77 11.27 -41.26
C SER A 30 -12.71 10.58 -39.92
N LEU A 31 -12.42 9.28 -39.88
CA LEU A 31 -12.23 8.53 -38.62
C LEU A 31 -10.94 8.94 -37.91
N PHE A 32 -9.82 9.07 -38.64
CA PHE A 32 -8.50 9.40 -38.04
C PHE A 32 -8.41 10.81 -37.46
N ILE A 33 -9.27 11.74 -37.88
CA ILE A 33 -9.27 13.14 -37.44
C ILE A 33 -10.52 13.51 -36.64
N ASN A 34 -11.34 12.54 -36.26
CA ASN A 34 -12.56 12.76 -35.49
C ASN A 34 -12.30 12.85 -33.98
N LYS A 35 -12.06 14.07 -33.51
CA LYS A 35 -11.78 14.34 -32.09
C LYS A 35 -12.87 13.81 -31.15
N LYS A 36 -14.17 13.97 -31.52
CA LYS A 36 -15.28 13.49 -30.65
C LYS A 36 -15.27 11.98 -30.53
N LEU A 37 -15.08 11.26 -31.64
CA LEU A 37 -14.98 9.81 -31.64
C LEU A 37 -13.81 9.32 -30.79
N HIS A 38 -12.62 9.94 -30.90
CA HIS A 38 -11.46 9.58 -30.10
C HIS A 38 -11.71 9.77 -28.60
N LEU A 39 -12.38 10.84 -28.18
CA LEU A 39 -12.73 11.06 -26.78
C LEU A 39 -13.69 9.98 -26.26
N ILE A 40 -14.69 9.59 -27.06
CA ILE A 40 -15.63 8.51 -26.69
C ILE A 40 -14.85 7.18 -26.57
N ILE A 41 -14.01 6.84 -27.55
CA ILE A 41 -13.20 5.62 -27.54
C ILE A 41 -12.31 5.58 -26.29
N LEU A 42 -11.61 6.66 -25.97
CA LEU A 42 -10.72 6.74 -24.81
C LEU A 42 -11.48 6.59 -23.48
N PHE A 43 -12.65 7.24 -23.36
CA PHE A 43 -13.48 7.11 -22.18
C PHE A 43 -13.95 5.66 -21.99
N VAL A 44 -14.56 5.08 -23.04
CA VAL A 44 -15.08 3.70 -22.98
C VAL A 44 -13.93 2.71 -22.74
N PHE A 45 -12.81 2.87 -23.41
CA PHE A 45 -11.65 2.00 -23.22
C PHE A 45 -11.09 2.08 -21.81
N GLY A 46 -10.82 3.29 -21.29
CA GLY A 46 -10.33 3.48 -19.93
C GLY A 46 -11.31 2.97 -18.86
N PHE A 47 -12.61 3.17 -19.06
CA PHE A 47 -13.65 2.66 -18.18
C PHE A 47 -13.70 1.13 -18.18
N LEU A 48 -13.73 0.49 -19.34
CA LEU A 48 -13.83 -0.97 -19.45
C LEU A 48 -12.62 -1.70 -18.88
N LEU A 49 -11.42 -1.13 -18.99
CA LEU A 49 -10.20 -1.71 -18.43
C LEU A 49 -10.26 -1.93 -16.91
N TYR A 50 -11.00 -1.07 -16.20
CA TYR A 50 -11.12 -1.11 -14.75
C TYR A 50 -12.55 -1.39 -14.26
N ALA A 51 -13.50 -1.67 -15.15
CA ALA A 51 -14.89 -1.95 -14.78
C ALA A 51 -15.02 -3.14 -13.81
N ASN A 52 -14.12 -4.12 -13.88
CA ASN A 52 -14.09 -5.25 -12.97
C ASN A 52 -13.71 -4.88 -11.53
N THR A 53 -13.16 -3.70 -11.27
CA THR A 53 -12.86 -3.25 -9.90
C THR A 53 -14.06 -2.67 -9.16
N ILE A 54 -15.14 -2.31 -9.87
CA ILE A 54 -16.30 -1.62 -9.29
C ILE A 54 -16.95 -2.42 -8.14
N THR A 55 -16.85 -3.74 -8.19
CA THR A 55 -17.42 -4.64 -7.18
C THR A 55 -16.39 -5.12 -6.15
N HIS A 56 -15.21 -4.54 -6.11
CA HIS A 56 -14.18 -4.88 -5.13
C HIS A 56 -14.45 -4.19 -3.79
N ASP A 57 -13.90 -4.80 -2.74
CA ASP A 57 -13.92 -4.25 -1.37
C ASP A 57 -12.85 -3.17 -1.18
N TYR A 58 -12.88 -2.54 -0.02
CA TYR A 58 -11.76 -1.70 0.42
C TYR A 58 -10.49 -2.52 0.65
N THR A 59 -9.34 -1.94 0.30
CA THR A 59 -8.05 -2.60 0.44
C THR A 59 -6.99 -1.68 1.03
N GLN A 60 -6.06 -2.24 1.81
CA GLN A 60 -4.84 -1.53 2.26
C GLN A 60 -5.12 -0.19 2.95
N ASP A 61 -4.55 0.86 2.36
CA ASP A 61 -4.59 2.24 2.85
C ASP A 61 -6.00 2.86 2.76
N ASP A 62 -7.01 2.19 2.18
CA ASP A 62 -8.39 2.69 2.11
C ASP A 62 -8.97 2.89 3.51
N ALA A 63 -8.60 2.04 4.46
CA ALA A 63 -8.97 2.20 5.87
C ALA A 63 -8.53 3.56 6.43
N ILE A 64 -7.33 4.02 6.08
CA ILE A 64 -6.77 5.30 6.56
C ILE A 64 -7.57 6.50 6.06
N VAL A 65 -8.09 6.42 4.84
CA VAL A 65 -8.73 7.57 4.18
C VAL A 65 -10.26 7.51 4.19
N ILE A 66 -10.88 6.36 4.52
CA ILE A 66 -12.33 6.18 4.52
C ILE A 66 -12.81 5.47 5.78
N ASN A 67 -12.58 4.12 5.88
CA ASN A 67 -13.25 3.25 6.86
C ASN A 67 -13.01 3.64 8.31
N ASP A 68 -11.79 4.04 8.64
CA ASP A 68 -11.38 4.37 10.01
C ASP A 68 -11.03 5.85 10.17
N ASN A 69 -11.39 6.69 9.17
CA ASN A 69 -11.16 8.13 9.22
C ASN A 69 -12.38 8.88 9.78
N ASP A 70 -12.29 9.32 11.03
CA ASP A 70 -13.39 9.99 11.74
C ASP A 70 -13.84 11.29 11.04
N PHE A 71 -12.95 11.99 10.34
CA PHE A 71 -13.30 13.23 9.65
C PHE A 71 -14.12 12.94 8.38
N VAL A 72 -13.73 11.92 7.62
CA VAL A 72 -14.44 11.49 6.41
C VAL A 72 -15.83 10.96 6.76
N LYS A 73 -15.96 10.20 7.83
CA LYS A 73 -17.25 9.65 8.30
C LYS A 73 -18.25 10.71 8.77
N LYS A 74 -17.82 11.94 9.04
CA LYS A 74 -18.73 13.07 9.33
C LYS A 74 -19.37 13.67 8.07
N GLY A 75 -19.02 13.23 6.87
CA GLY A 75 -19.51 13.79 5.62
C GLY A 75 -19.19 15.28 5.48
N PHE A 76 -20.16 16.10 5.08
CA PHE A 76 -19.96 17.55 4.90
C PHE A 76 -19.47 18.27 6.14
N SER A 77 -19.90 17.86 7.33
CA SER A 77 -19.49 18.50 8.59
C SER A 77 -18.02 18.26 8.91
N GLY A 78 -17.40 17.20 8.39
CA GLY A 78 -15.98 16.90 8.55
C GLY A 78 -15.04 17.64 7.62
N ILE A 79 -15.54 18.32 6.57
CA ILE A 79 -14.70 18.99 5.57
C ILE A 79 -13.79 20.06 6.20
N GLY A 80 -14.29 20.81 7.18
CA GLY A 80 -13.50 21.80 7.91
C GLY A 80 -12.30 21.16 8.64
N GLU A 81 -12.51 20.00 9.27
CA GLU A 81 -11.45 19.26 9.97
C GLU A 81 -10.44 18.69 8.97
N ILE A 82 -10.90 18.17 7.81
CA ILE A 82 -10.03 17.69 6.73
C ILE A 82 -9.13 18.79 6.18
N LEU A 83 -9.69 19.99 5.96
CA LEU A 83 -8.93 21.12 5.43
C LEU A 83 -7.96 21.73 6.45
N GLY A 84 -8.26 21.61 7.74
CA GLY A 84 -7.50 22.22 8.83
C GLY A 84 -6.48 21.32 9.52
N ASN A 85 -6.33 20.04 9.09
CA ASN A 85 -5.47 19.09 9.79
C ASN A 85 -4.58 18.27 8.84
N ASP A 86 -3.60 17.56 9.43
CA ASP A 86 -2.81 16.53 8.74
C ASP A 86 -3.70 15.41 8.22
N THR A 87 -3.36 14.85 7.07
CA THR A 87 -4.12 13.77 6.37
C THR A 87 -4.40 12.55 7.24
N PHE A 88 -3.53 12.24 8.20
CA PHE A 88 -3.63 11.04 9.03
C PHE A 88 -4.34 11.25 10.37
N LEU A 89 -4.59 12.49 10.78
CA LEU A 89 -5.13 12.79 12.11
C LEU A 89 -6.51 12.16 12.32
N GLY A 90 -7.35 12.15 11.29
CA GLY A 90 -8.68 11.52 11.36
C GLY A 90 -8.64 10.01 11.59
N PHE A 91 -7.56 9.35 11.19
CA PHE A 91 -7.33 7.92 11.41
C PHE A 91 -6.63 7.63 12.74
N PHE A 92 -5.47 8.24 12.99
CA PHE A 92 -4.69 7.96 14.20
C PHE A 92 -5.22 8.64 15.45
N LYS A 93 -6.10 9.65 15.31
CA LYS A 93 -6.69 10.45 16.41
C LYS A 93 -5.67 11.23 17.25
N VAL A 94 -4.40 11.04 16.96
CA VAL A 94 -3.25 11.75 17.54
C VAL A 94 -2.27 12.13 16.42
N LYS A 95 -1.59 13.27 16.58
CA LYS A 95 -0.54 13.65 15.64
C LYS A 95 0.62 12.66 15.72
N LYS A 96 0.94 12.02 14.60
CA LYS A 96 2.09 11.09 14.46
C LYS A 96 3.03 11.60 13.39
N ASN A 97 4.32 11.60 13.69
CA ASN A 97 5.39 11.97 12.75
C ASN A 97 5.85 10.73 11.97
N LEU A 98 4.97 10.18 11.11
CA LEU A 98 5.24 8.95 10.36
C LEU A 98 6.16 9.17 9.15
N VAL A 99 6.12 10.36 8.55
CA VAL A 99 6.88 10.69 7.34
C VAL A 99 7.53 12.06 7.50
N ALA A 100 8.78 12.18 7.06
CA ALA A 100 9.47 13.46 7.06
C ALA A 100 8.64 14.53 6.33
N GLY A 101 8.44 15.65 7.00
CA GLY A 101 7.69 16.79 6.48
C GLY A 101 6.15 16.70 6.58
N GLY A 102 5.58 15.67 7.20
CA GLY A 102 4.11 15.51 7.34
C GLY A 102 3.37 15.32 6.01
N ARG A 103 2.08 15.03 6.04
CA ARG A 103 1.24 14.89 4.83
C ARG A 103 0.02 15.79 4.88
N TYR A 104 -0.14 16.63 3.86
CA TYR A 104 -1.32 17.48 3.70
C TYR A 104 -1.89 17.32 2.28
N ARG A 105 -2.91 16.46 2.15
CA ARG A 105 -3.59 16.09 0.89
C ARG A 105 -5.12 16.11 1.09
N PRO A 106 -5.70 17.29 1.39
CA PRO A 106 -7.08 17.33 1.80
C PRO A 106 -8.08 17.00 0.70
N LEU A 107 -7.77 17.27 -0.58
CA LEU A 107 -8.78 17.23 -1.63
C LEU A 107 -9.33 15.82 -1.89
N SER A 108 -8.49 14.78 -1.85
CA SER A 108 -8.97 13.40 -1.97
C SER A 108 -9.89 13.00 -0.80
N LEU A 109 -9.52 13.37 0.43
CA LEU A 109 -10.35 13.14 1.62
C LEU A 109 -11.69 13.89 1.55
N VAL A 110 -11.69 15.13 1.05
CA VAL A 110 -12.94 15.90 0.81
C VAL A 110 -13.85 15.16 -0.16
N THR A 111 -13.29 14.55 -1.25
CA THR A 111 -14.14 13.78 -2.17
C THR A 111 -14.73 12.54 -1.50
N PHE A 112 -13.98 11.85 -0.63
CA PHE A 112 -14.50 10.72 0.14
C PHE A 112 -15.55 11.14 1.17
N ALA A 113 -15.37 12.30 1.83
CA ALA A 113 -16.38 12.83 2.74
C ALA A 113 -17.70 13.18 2.03
N VAL A 114 -17.60 13.74 0.80
CA VAL A 114 -18.78 13.98 -0.05
C VAL A 114 -19.48 12.66 -0.43
N GLU A 115 -18.73 11.64 -0.84
CA GLU A 115 -19.29 10.31 -1.13
C GLU A 115 -19.97 9.70 0.10
N TYR A 116 -19.30 9.76 1.26
CA TYR A 116 -19.83 9.26 2.50
C TYR A 116 -21.15 9.95 2.90
N GLN A 117 -21.28 11.25 2.65
CA GLN A 117 -22.52 12.00 2.92
C GLN A 117 -23.73 11.46 2.16
N PHE A 118 -23.54 11.01 0.89
CA PHE A 118 -24.64 10.58 0.04
C PHE A 118 -24.89 9.08 0.04
N PHE A 119 -23.83 8.30 0.21
CA PHE A 119 -23.86 6.85 -0.01
C PHE A 119 -23.42 6.03 1.21
N GLY A 120 -22.96 6.70 2.28
CA GLY A 120 -22.35 6.02 3.42
C GLY A 120 -21.03 5.34 3.03
N GLU A 121 -20.74 4.24 3.69
CA GLU A 121 -19.56 3.41 3.41
C GLU A 121 -19.87 2.48 2.22
N SER A 122 -19.40 2.86 1.03
CA SER A 122 -19.67 2.14 -0.23
C SER A 122 -18.43 2.05 -1.12
N PRO A 123 -17.69 0.92 -1.10
CA PRO A 123 -16.52 0.73 -1.95
C PRO A 123 -16.90 0.79 -3.44
N THR A 124 -18.08 0.29 -3.82
CA THR A 124 -18.59 0.32 -5.20
C THR A 124 -18.65 1.74 -5.77
N VAL A 125 -19.14 2.70 -5.00
CA VAL A 125 -19.23 4.11 -5.42
C VAL A 125 -17.82 4.69 -5.58
N SER A 126 -16.94 4.44 -4.62
CA SER A 126 -15.59 4.96 -4.64
C SER A 126 -14.76 4.40 -5.80
N HIS A 127 -14.87 3.10 -6.08
CA HIS A 127 -14.26 2.49 -7.27
C HIS A 127 -14.82 3.07 -8.57
N PHE A 128 -16.15 3.19 -8.68
CA PHE A 128 -16.79 3.77 -9.86
C PHE A 128 -16.25 5.18 -10.16
N ILE A 129 -16.12 6.03 -9.14
CA ILE A 129 -15.58 7.39 -9.29
C ILE A 129 -14.12 7.35 -9.72
N ASN A 130 -13.28 6.47 -9.14
CA ASN A 130 -11.90 6.31 -9.57
C ASN A 130 -11.79 5.93 -11.04
N VAL A 131 -12.59 4.97 -11.49
CA VAL A 131 -12.61 4.52 -12.89
C VAL A 131 -13.04 5.65 -13.84
N VAL A 132 -14.05 6.43 -13.48
CA VAL A 132 -14.49 7.60 -14.25
C VAL A 132 -13.38 8.67 -14.31
N LEU A 133 -12.78 9.01 -13.18
CA LEU A 133 -11.68 10.00 -13.12
C LEU A 133 -10.47 9.55 -13.95
N TYR A 134 -10.14 8.26 -13.91
CA TYR A 134 -9.07 7.69 -14.74
C TYR A 134 -9.36 7.81 -16.23
N ALA A 135 -10.57 7.44 -16.65
CA ALA A 135 -10.98 7.59 -18.06
C ALA A 135 -10.94 9.06 -18.52
N LEU A 136 -11.39 10.00 -17.68
CA LEU A 136 -11.30 11.45 -17.93
C LEU A 136 -9.84 11.93 -18.01
N THR A 137 -8.94 11.34 -17.20
CA THR A 137 -7.50 11.64 -17.26
C THR A 137 -6.92 11.26 -18.62
N GLY A 138 -7.26 10.08 -19.16
CA GLY A 138 -6.85 9.67 -20.51
C GLY A 138 -7.38 10.59 -21.60
N MET A 139 -8.65 11.03 -21.48
CA MET A 139 -9.24 12.01 -22.43
C MET A 139 -8.50 13.36 -22.37
N LEU A 140 -8.18 13.84 -21.17
CA LEU A 140 -7.48 15.11 -21.02
C LEU A 140 -6.03 15.02 -21.51
N LEU A 141 -5.35 13.89 -21.24
CA LEU A 141 -4.03 13.61 -21.80
C LEU A 141 -4.02 13.68 -23.34
N TYR A 142 -5.00 13.04 -23.97
CA TYR A 142 -5.19 13.14 -25.42
C TYR A 142 -5.32 14.59 -25.89
N LEU A 143 -6.14 15.40 -25.20
CA LEU A 143 -6.34 16.80 -25.54
C LEU A 143 -5.06 17.65 -25.37
N VAL A 144 -4.27 17.38 -24.34
CA VAL A 144 -2.98 18.04 -24.11
C VAL A 144 -2.00 17.70 -25.21
N VAL A 145 -1.82 16.40 -25.51
CA VAL A 145 -0.87 15.97 -26.54
C VAL A 145 -1.30 16.45 -27.94
N LEU A 146 -2.60 16.52 -28.22
CA LEU A 146 -3.09 17.07 -29.46
C LEU A 146 -2.71 18.57 -29.65
N GLN A 147 -2.63 19.33 -28.53
CA GLN A 147 -2.13 20.72 -28.58
C GLN A 147 -0.63 20.80 -28.88
N PHE A 148 0.17 19.83 -28.42
CA PHE A 148 1.61 19.79 -28.69
C PHE A 148 1.90 19.74 -30.20
N PHE A 149 1.04 19.08 -30.95
CA PHE A 149 1.21 18.86 -32.38
C PHE A 149 0.29 19.73 -33.24
N HIS A 150 -0.20 20.85 -32.71
CA HIS A 150 -1.13 21.76 -33.45
C HIS A 150 -0.58 22.31 -34.76
N ASN A 151 0.75 22.36 -34.91
CA ASN A 151 1.44 22.83 -36.12
C ASN A 151 1.79 21.71 -37.12
N LYS A 152 1.47 20.44 -36.76
CA LYS A 152 1.75 19.27 -37.59
C LYS A 152 0.60 18.96 -38.53
N SER A 153 0.83 18.04 -39.49
CA SER A 153 -0.29 17.54 -40.30
C SER A 153 -1.37 16.99 -39.38
N THR A 154 -2.63 17.25 -39.69
CA THR A 154 -3.77 16.90 -38.85
C THR A 154 -3.72 15.43 -38.40
N SER A 155 -3.44 14.51 -39.33
CA SER A 155 -3.39 13.07 -39.05
C SER A 155 -2.21 12.65 -38.13
N GLU A 156 -1.04 13.30 -38.27
CA GLU A 156 0.13 13.04 -37.42
C GLU A 156 -0.17 13.37 -35.95
N GLY A 157 -0.69 14.58 -35.68
CA GLY A 157 -1.01 15.02 -34.33
C GLY A 157 -2.08 14.13 -33.67
N TYR A 158 -3.11 13.76 -34.41
CA TYR A 158 -4.16 12.86 -33.92
C TYR A 158 -3.65 11.47 -33.61
N PHE A 159 -2.78 10.89 -34.45
CA PHE A 159 -2.18 9.58 -34.22
C PHE A 159 -1.33 9.58 -32.94
N ILE A 160 -0.40 10.53 -32.79
CA ILE A 160 0.47 10.60 -31.61
C ILE A 160 -0.34 10.81 -30.33
N ALA A 161 -1.35 11.71 -30.37
CA ALA A 161 -2.20 11.97 -29.23
C ALA A 161 -3.01 10.73 -28.81
N LEU A 162 -3.63 10.03 -29.79
CA LEU A 162 -4.42 8.83 -29.52
C LEU A 162 -3.52 7.69 -29.01
N ALA A 163 -2.38 7.44 -29.66
CA ALA A 163 -1.44 6.40 -29.25
C ALA A 163 -0.90 6.65 -27.84
N THR A 164 -0.53 7.90 -27.50
CA THR A 164 -0.09 8.24 -26.14
C THR A 164 -1.15 7.93 -25.10
N ALA A 165 -2.40 8.38 -25.32
CA ALA A 165 -3.49 8.19 -24.38
C ALA A 165 -3.90 6.70 -24.26
N MET A 166 -3.93 5.95 -25.36
CA MET A 166 -4.25 4.53 -25.35
C MET A 166 -3.18 3.71 -24.62
N LEU A 167 -1.88 3.96 -24.89
CA LEU A 167 -0.77 3.30 -24.18
C LEU A 167 -0.80 3.62 -22.69
N PHE A 168 -1.08 4.87 -22.31
CA PHE A 168 -1.22 5.28 -20.92
C PHE A 168 -2.38 4.52 -20.27
N LEU A 169 -3.58 4.54 -20.85
CA LEU A 169 -4.76 3.88 -20.28
C LEU A 169 -4.59 2.36 -20.14
N ALA A 170 -3.91 1.72 -21.10
CA ALA A 170 -3.70 0.28 -21.08
C ALA A 170 -2.63 -0.18 -20.08
N HIS A 171 -1.75 0.70 -19.60
CA HIS A 171 -0.51 0.30 -18.91
C HIS A 171 -0.78 -0.33 -17.55
N PRO A 172 -0.36 -1.59 -17.29
CA PRO A 172 -0.67 -2.32 -16.07
C PRO A 172 -0.06 -1.72 -14.79
N ILE A 173 0.99 -0.92 -14.90
CA ILE A 173 1.64 -0.26 -13.77
C ILE A 173 0.72 0.73 -13.04
N HIS A 174 -0.39 1.12 -13.68
CA HIS A 174 -1.39 2.02 -13.09
C HIS A 174 -2.38 1.31 -12.18
N THR A 175 -2.35 -0.03 -12.12
CA THR A 175 -3.34 -0.81 -11.37
C THR A 175 -3.36 -0.40 -9.88
N GLU A 176 -2.20 -0.20 -9.25
CA GLU A 176 -2.13 0.27 -7.86
C GLU A 176 -2.78 1.64 -7.68
N ALA A 177 -2.64 2.56 -8.65
CA ALA A 177 -3.21 3.89 -8.54
C ALA A 177 -4.73 3.93 -8.79
N VAL A 178 -5.29 2.98 -9.56
CA VAL A 178 -6.69 3.01 -10.00
C VAL A 178 -7.55 2.01 -9.25
N ALA A 179 -7.07 0.78 -9.05
CA ALA A 179 -7.79 -0.28 -8.34
C ALA A 179 -7.76 -0.13 -6.81
N ASN A 180 -6.77 0.57 -6.26
CA ASN A 180 -6.79 1.01 -4.87
C ASN A 180 -7.57 2.33 -4.79
N ILE A 181 -8.60 2.40 -3.95
CA ILE A 181 -9.47 3.60 -3.84
C ILE A 181 -8.66 4.81 -3.36
N LYS A 182 -7.77 4.62 -2.40
CA LYS A 182 -6.87 5.66 -1.90
C LYS A 182 -5.96 6.23 -3.00
N GLY A 183 -5.66 5.48 -4.04
CA GLY A 183 -4.91 5.93 -5.21
C GLY A 183 -5.55 7.09 -5.98
N ARG A 184 -6.77 7.50 -5.61
CA ARG A 184 -7.46 8.70 -6.13
C ARG A 184 -6.59 9.95 -6.05
N ASP A 185 -5.74 10.07 -5.03
CA ASP A 185 -4.81 11.19 -4.90
C ASP A 185 -3.86 11.31 -6.11
N GLU A 186 -3.39 10.18 -6.67
CA GLU A 186 -2.57 10.15 -7.90
C GLU A 186 -3.38 10.57 -9.13
N ILE A 187 -4.60 10.04 -9.27
CA ILE A 187 -5.46 10.32 -10.42
C ILE A 187 -5.82 11.81 -10.46
N MET A 188 -6.25 12.37 -9.33
CA MET A 188 -6.64 13.78 -9.23
C MET A 188 -5.44 14.72 -9.40
N ALA A 189 -4.26 14.35 -8.88
CA ALA A 189 -3.04 15.12 -9.06
C ALA A 189 -2.64 15.21 -10.54
N LEU A 190 -2.67 14.10 -11.28
CA LEU A 190 -2.38 14.10 -12.70
C LEU A 190 -3.47 14.83 -13.51
N LEU A 191 -4.73 14.63 -13.17
CA LEU A 191 -5.86 15.32 -13.82
C LEU A 191 -5.75 16.85 -13.66
N GLY A 192 -5.46 17.33 -12.43
CA GLY A 192 -5.21 18.76 -12.17
C GLY A 192 -3.98 19.28 -12.90
N SER A 193 -2.89 18.52 -12.90
CA SER A 193 -1.65 18.85 -13.62
C SER A 193 -1.82 18.96 -15.12
N LEU A 194 -2.52 17.99 -15.74
CA LEU A 194 -2.85 18.02 -17.16
C LEU A 194 -3.84 19.16 -17.49
N GLY A 195 -4.79 19.47 -16.61
CA GLY A 195 -5.67 20.62 -16.72
C GLY A 195 -4.89 21.94 -16.73
N ALA A 196 -3.96 22.08 -15.81
CA ALA A 196 -3.07 23.24 -15.76
C ALA A 196 -2.25 23.39 -17.04
N LEU A 197 -1.65 22.30 -17.50
CA LEU A 197 -0.89 22.27 -18.76
C LEU A 197 -1.77 22.60 -19.97
N TYR A 198 -2.98 22.04 -20.04
CA TYR A 198 -3.92 22.31 -21.13
C TYR A 198 -4.29 23.79 -21.22
N PHE A 199 -4.61 24.42 -20.10
CA PHE A 199 -5.00 25.83 -20.09
C PHE A 199 -3.80 26.77 -20.28
N ALA A 200 -2.63 26.45 -19.71
CA ALA A 200 -1.40 27.22 -19.92
C ALA A 200 -0.96 27.20 -21.39
N MET A 201 -1.04 26.04 -22.06
CA MET A 201 -0.80 25.94 -23.50
C MET A 201 -1.80 26.77 -24.33
N LYS A 202 -3.08 26.79 -23.96
CA LYS A 202 -4.08 27.66 -24.60
C LYS A 202 -3.75 29.15 -24.43
N TYR A 203 -3.30 29.56 -23.22
CA TYR A 203 -2.83 30.91 -23.01
C TYR A 203 -1.64 31.26 -23.90
N ALA A 204 -0.63 30.37 -23.95
CA ALA A 204 0.55 30.57 -24.77
C ALA A 204 0.18 30.75 -26.26
N LEU A 205 -0.78 29.98 -26.76
CA LEU A 205 -1.20 30.01 -28.16
C LEU A 205 -2.14 31.18 -28.51
N LYS A 206 -3.05 31.56 -27.58
CA LYS A 206 -4.14 32.52 -27.89
C LYS A 206 -4.02 33.85 -27.15
N GLY A 207 -3.17 33.94 -26.10
CA GLY A 207 -2.98 35.17 -25.31
C GLY A 207 -4.12 35.51 -24.33
N ASN A 208 -5.15 34.66 -24.17
CA ASN A 208 -6.28 34.93 -23.30
C ASN A 208 -5.92 34.62 -21.83
N PHE A 209 -5.84 35.67 -21.01
CA PHE A 209 -5.44 35.57 -19.59
C PHE A 209 -6.39 34.73 -18.74
N VAL A 210 -7.67 34.65 -19.07
CA VAL A 210 -8.65 33.79 -18.38
C VAL A 210 -8.22 32.32 -18.39
N GLN A 211 -7.55 31.88 -19.45
CA GLN A 211 -7.00 30.51 -19.52
C GLN A 211 -5.92 30.30 -18.47
N LEU A 212 -5.18 31.34 -18.12
CA LEU A 212 -4.12 31.26 -17.12
C LEU A 212 -4.67 31.17 -15.70
N ILE A 213 -5.81 31.82 -15.43
CA ILE A 213 -6.53 31.64 -14.16
C ILE A 213 -7.01 30.20 -14.02
N PHE A 214 -7.61 29.61 -15.06
CA PHE A 214 -7.99 28.18 -15.04
C PHE A 214 -6.78 27.26 -14.88
N ALA A 215 -5.63 27.60 -15.50
CA ALA A 215 -4.40 26.82 -15.28
C ALA A 215 -3.98 26.84 -13.80
N GLY A 216 -4.00 28.00 -13.16
CA GLY A 216 -3.69 28.16 -11.75
C GLY A 216 -4.65 27.36 -10.85
N ILE A 217 -5.96 27.45 -11.10
CA ILE A 217 -6.98 26.70 -10.34
C ILE A 217 -6.76 25.17 -10.50
N CYS A 218 -6.58 24.67 -11.72
CA CYS A 218 -6.31 23.25 -11.93
C CYS A 218 -5.02 22.78 -11.23
N PHE A 219 -3.96 23.60 -11.30
CA PHE A 219 -2.71 23.33 -10.61
C PHE A 219 -2.90 23.28 -9.09
N PHE A 220 -3.66 24.21 -8.51
CA PHE A 220 -3.94 24.27 -7.08
C PHE A 220 -4.76 23.07 -6.61
N LEU A 221 -5.78 22.67 -7.36
CA LEU A 221 -6.55 21.45 -7.08
C LEU A 221 -5.67 20.19 -7.18
N GLY A 222 -4.78 20.14 -8.16
CA GLY A 222 -3.83 19.04 -8.29
C GLY A 222 -2.90 18.93 -7.10
N ILE A 223 -2.31 20.03 -6.63
CA ILE A 223 -1.35 20.01 -5.50
C ILE A 223 -2.04 19.76 -4.16
N LEU A 224 -3.30 20.15 -3.99
CA LEU A 224 -4.13 19.79 -2.84
C LEU A 224 -4.48 18.30 -2.81
N SER A 225 -4.42 17.62 -3.97
CA SER A 225 -4.58 16.16 -4.05
C SER A 225 -3.30 15.43 -3.72
N LYS A 226 -2.17 15.88 -4.34
CA LYS A 226 -0.84 15.33 -4.08
C LYS A 226 0.26 16.30 -4.49
N GLU A 227 1.28 16.38 -3.66
CA GLU A 227 2.43 17.27 -3.83
C GLU A 227 3.22 17.06 -5.12
N ASN A 228 3.14 15.89 -5.76
CA ASN A 228 3.82 15.59 -7.04
C ASN A 228 3.45 16.59 -8.16
N THR A 229 2.28 17.21 -8.09
CA THR A 229 1.83 18.26 -9.01
C THR A 229 2.83 19.42 -9.10
N ILE A 230 3.63 19.68 -8.05
CA ILE A 230 4.63 20.76 -8.03
C ILE A 230 5.63 20.65 -9.18
N THR A 231 5.90 19.45 -9.67
CA THR A 231 6.80 19.22 -10.81
C THR A 231 6.35 19.91 -12.09
N PHE A 232 5.06 20.25 -12.18
CA PHE A 232 4.52 20.97 -13.33
C PHE A 232 4.94 22.44 -13.40
N LEU A 233 5.55 22.98 -12.32
CA LEU A 233 6.28 24.25 -12.40
C LEU A 233 7.45 24.19 -13.40
N ALA A 234 8.05 23.02 -13.61
CA ALA A 234 9.07 22.79 -14.63
C ALA A 234 8.47 22.28 -15.95
N VAL A 235 7.48 21.39 -15.88
CA VAL A 235 6.88 20.74 -17.05
C VAL A 235 6.14 21.76 -17.95
N ILE A 236 5.36 22.69 -17.37
CA ILE A 236 4.54 23.62 -18.15
C ILE A 236 5.40 24.61 -18.95
N PRO A 237 6.38 25.34 -18.37
CA PRO A 237 7.25 26.20 -19.17
C PRO A 237 8.04 25.41 -20.22
N LEU A 238 8.51 24.20 -19.90
CA LEU A 238 9.19 23.33 -20.84
C LEU A 238 8.28 22.94 -22.02
N ALA A 239 7.02 22.60 -21.77
CA ALA A 239 6.04 22.28 -22.80
C ALA A 239 5.76 23.47 -23.72
N ILE A 240 5.54 24.67 -23.14
CA ILE A 240 5.33 25.90 -23.91
C ILE A 240 6.56 26.19 -24.78
N PHE A 241 7.78 26.11 -24.22
CA PHE A 241 9.02 26.28 -24.97
C PHE A 241 9.15 25.29 -26.12
N THR A 242 8.89 24.00 -25.85
CA THR A 242 9.10 22.94 -26.84
C THR A 242 8.09 22.98 -27.98
N PHE A 243 6.80 23.17 -27.67
CA PHE A 243 5.71 22.95 -28.64
C PHE A 243 5.10 24.22 -29.19
N THR A 244 5.56 25.39 -28.74
CA THR A 244 5.07 26.67 -29.27
C THR A 244 6.21 27.55 -29.82
N LYS A 245 5.84 28.61 -30.53
CA LYS A 245 6.74 29.70 -30.94
C LYS A 245 6.48 30.97 -30.13
N THR A 246 5.92 30.82 -28.95
CA THR A 246 5.51 31.94 -28.08
C THR A 246 6.72 32.68 -27.53
N GLU A 247 6.55 33.94 -27.18
CA GLU A 247 7.56 34.79 -26.58
C GLU A 247 7.91 34.30 -25.16
N ALA A 248 9.16 34.52 -24.73
CA ALA A 248 9.63 34.18 -23.41
C ALA A 248 8.83 34.88 -22.28
N SER A 249 8.29 36.07 -22.54
CA SER A 249 7.41 36.83 -21.66
C SER A 249 6.18 36.00 -21.21
N LYS A 250 5.52 35.35 -22.16
CA LYS A 250 4.34 34.52 -21.87
C LYS A 250 4.70 33.25 -21.07
N ILE A 251 5.89 32.69 -21.33
CA ILE A 251 6.41 31.56 -20.50
C ILE A 251 6.61 32.06 -19.08
N GLY A 252 7.27 33.20 -18.89
CA GLY A 252 7.52 33.83 -17.58
C GLY A 252 6.22 34.11 -16.83
N ILE A 253 5.24 34.75 -17.47
CA ILE A 253 3.93 35.04 -16.87
C ILE A 253 3.21 33.76 -16.45
N SER A 254 3.19 32.74 -17.31
CA SER A 254 2.58 31.44 -16.98
C SER A 254 3.23 30.82 -15.75
N THR A 255 4.55 30.81 -15.69
CA THR A 255 5.32 30.25 -14.57
C THR A 255 5.06 31.05 -13.29
N SER A 256 5.05 32.38 -13.35
CA SER A 256 4.81 33.25 -12.16
C SER A 256 3.43 33.02 -11.55
N VAL A 257 2.39 32.85 -12.37
CA VAL A 257 1.04 32.52 -11.86
C VAL A 257 1.05 31.15 -11.15
N LEU A 258 1.65 30.12 -11.74
CA LEU A 258 1.74 28.81 -11.09
C LEU A 258 2.56 28.85 -9.80
N VAL A 259 3.66 29.63 -9.78
CA VAL A 259 4.48 29.84 -8.56
C VAL A 259 3.63 30.51 -7.46
N ALA A 260 2.78 31.48 -7.80
CA ALA A 260 1.89 32.10 -6.83
C ALA A 260 0.92 31.09 -6.18
N PHE A 261 0.33 30.19 -6.97
CA PHE A 261 -0.53 29.11 -6.44
C PHE A 261 0.26 28.08 -5.63
N ALA A 262 1.47 27.74 -6.05
CA ALA A 262 2.36 26.87 -5.28
C ALA A 262 2.74 27.49 -3.93
N ALA A 263 3.09 28.79 -3.91
CA ALA A 263 3.38 29.53 -2.68
C ALA A 263 2.17 29.56 -1.74
N ALA A 264 0.98 29.81 -2.26
CA ALA A 264 -0.25 29.76 -1.48
C ALA A 264 -0.46 28.38 -0.82
N PHE A 265 -0.28 27.30 -1.58
CA PHE A 265 -0.34 25.95 -1.02
C PHE A 265 0.72 25.73 0.08
N LEU A 266 1.98 26.12 -0.15
CA LEU A 266 3.06 25.92 0.82
C LEU A 266 2.82 26.72 2.11
N ILE A 267 2.26 27.93 2.02
CA ILE A 267 1.86 28.73 3.18
C ILE A 267 0.76 28.00 3.98
N ILE A 268 -0.30 27.55 3.30
CA ILE A 268 -1.39 26.80 3.94
C ILE A 268 -0.84 25.52 4.59
N ARG A 269 -0.06 24.74 3.85
CA ARG A 269 0.55 23.50 4.36
C ARG A 269 1.43 23.75 5.60
N SER A 270 2.27 24.77 5.56
CA SER A 270 3.14 25.12 6.70
C SER A 270 2.32 25.57 7.92
N SER A 271 1.25 26.34 7.74
CA SER A 271 0.40 26.77 8.85
C SER A 271 -0.33 25.59 9.53
N ILE A 272 -0.68 24.55 8.78
CA ILE A 272 -1.40 23.36 9.30
C ILE A 272 -0.46 22.35 9.95
N LEU A 273 0.67 22.06 9.29
CA LEU A 273 1.62 21.06 9.77
C LEU A 273 2.55 21.61 10.86
N GLY A 274 2.79 22.92 10.93
CA GLY A 274 3.68 23.53 11.90
C GLY A 274 5.08 22.89 11.88
N ASP A 275 5.62 22.56 13.06
CA ASP A 275 6.95 21.95 13.20
C ASP A 275 7.10 20.60 12.48
N ALA A 276 5.99 19.87 12.27
CA ALA A 276 6.03 18.62 11.50
C ALA A 276 6.49 18.83 10.04
N ALA A 277 6.31 20.05 9.50
CA ALA A 277 6.80 20.39 8.16
C ALA A 277 8.34 20.43 8.09
N ASN A 278 9.00 20.67 9.22
CA ASN A 278 10.46 20.84 9.36
C ASN A 278 11.16 19.59 9.91
N LEU A 279 10.41 18.54 10.30
CA LEU A 279 11.00 17.32 10.82
C LEU A 279 11.82 16.63 9.73
N THR A 280 13.11 16.52 9.98
CA THR A 280 14.02 15.76 9.14
C THR A 280 13.85 14.27 9.39
N ALA A 281 14.10 13.45 8.37
CA ALA A 281 13.98 12.00 8.39
C ALA A 281 14.83 11.28 9.47
N ASN A 282 15.69 11.99 10.18
CA ASN A 282 16.61 11.44 11.18
C ASN A 282 15.94 10.92 12.47
N ALA A 283 14.62 11.10 12.61
CA ALA A 283 13.90 10.63 13.79
C ALA A 283 13.43 9.16 13.70
N ASN A 284 13.50 8.53 12.53
CA ASN A 284 12.94 7.19 12.34
C ASN A 284 14.01 6.15 12.08
N MET A 285 14.48 5.51 13.17
CA MET A 285 15.25 4.26 13.14
C MET A 285 14.34 3.04 12.90
N GLU A 286 13.11 3.25 12.48
CA GLU A 286 12.15 2.20 12.18
C GLU A 286 12.19 1.83 10.70
N LEU A 287 12.46 0.55 10.42
CA LEU A 287 12.61 0.02 9.06
C LEU A 287 11.37 0.28 8.18
N MET A 288 10.17 0.32 8.76
CA MET A 288 8.92 0.54 8.02
C MET A 288 8.80 1.95 7.45
N ASN A 289 9.47 2.93 8.05
CA ASN A 289 9.45 4.33 7.63
C ASN A 289 10.77 4.82 7.04
N ASN A 290 11.86 4.05 7.23
CA ASN A 290 13.17 4.30 6.64
C ASN A 290 13.73 3.01 6.00
N PRO A 291 13.55 2.80 4.69
CA PRO A 291 13.96 1.57 4.02
C PRO A 291 15.48 1.46 3.79
N TYR A 292 16.25 2.48 4.20
CA TYR A 292 17.71 2.52 4.05
C TYR A 292 18.43 2.20 5.36
N LEU A 293 17.86 1.28 6.13
CA LEU A 293 18.45 0.73 7.35
C LEU A 293 18.90 -0.73 7.13
N LYS A 294 20.02 -1.11 7.74
CA LYS A 294 20.50 -2.50 7.77
C LYS A 294 20.66 -3.00 9.20
N TRP A 295 20.35 -4.26 9.41
CA TRP A 295 20.50 -4.92 10.70
C TRP A 295 21.92 -5.40 10.92
N THR A 296 22.53 -5.04 12.07
CA THR A 296 23.92 -5.41 12.43
C THR A 296 23.99 -6.64 13.35
N GLY A 297 22.86 -7.29 13.62
CA GLY A 297 22.76 -8.36 14.61
C GLY A 297 22.24 -7.88 15.97
N SER A 298 22.38 -6.59 16.30
CA SER A 298 21.94 -6.00 17.55
C SER A 298 21.07 -4.74 17.39
N GLN A 299 21.31 -3.96 16.32
CA GLN A 299 20.59 -2.72 16.07
C GLN A 299 20.52 -2.41 14.57
N TYR A 300 19.59 -1.52 14.20
CA TYR A 300 19.54 -0.94 12.88
C TYR A 300 20.52 0.24 12.78
N VAL A 301 21.21 0.30 11.64
CA VAL A 301 22.11 1.42 11.29
C VAL A 301 21.79 1.90 9.87
N ASP A 302 22.01 3.18 9.61
CA ASP A 302 21.82 3.75 8.28
C ASP A 302 22.74 3.10 7.24
N PHE A 303 22.25 3.01 6.00
CA PHE A 303 23.10 2.71 4.86
C PHE A 303 24.18 3.77 4.70
N SER A 304 25.37 3.38 4.30
CA SER A 304 26.37 4.33 3.77
C SER A 304 25.82 5.03 2.53
N SER A 305 26.40 6.19 2.17
CA SER A 305 25.99 6.91 0.96
C SER A 305 26.05 6.04 -0.29
N GLY A 306 27.10 5.21 -0.42
CA GLY A 306 27.25 4.29 -1.55
C GLY A 306 26.15 3.23 -1.63
N GLU A 307 25.79 2.64 -0.50
CA GLU A 307 24.70 1.66 -0.39
C GLU A 307 23.34 2.32 -0.67
N LYS A 308 23.08 3.50 -0.10
CA LYS A 308 21.84 4.23 -0.29
C LYS A 308 21.63 4.61 -1.76
N PHE A 309 22.58 5.31 -2.37
CA PHE A 309 22.43 5.72 -3.76
C PHE A 309 22.52 4.55 -4.73
N GLY A 310 23.32 3.51 -4.45
CA GLY A 310 23.31 2.27 -5.22
C GLY A 310 21.92 1.63 -5.24
N THR A 311 21.28 1.51 -4.08
CA THR A 311 19.93 0.96 -3.97
C THR A 311 18.89 1.84 -4.67
N ILE A 312 19.00 3.17 -4.58
CA ILE A 312 18.10 4.09 -5.31
C ILE A 312 18.25 3.91 -6.83
N PHE A 313 19.48 3.87 -7.37
CA PHE A 313 19.66 3.65 -8.81
C PHE A 313 19.17 2.26 -9.25
N TYR A 314 19.29 1.24 -8.42
CA TYR A 314 18.69 -0.06 -8.68
C TYR A 314 17.16 0.03 -8.81
N THR A 315 16.47 0.74 -7.89
CA THR A 315 15.01 0.91 -7.97
C THR A 315 14.59 1.73 -9.19
N LEU A 316 15.36 2.75 -9.56
CA LEU A 316 15.14 3.52 -10.79
C LEU A 316 15.26 2.63 -12.05
N GLY A 317 16.20 1.68 -12.07
CA GLY A 317 16.31 0.67 -13.12
C GLY A 317 15.09 -0.25 -13.16
N LYS A 318 14.61 -0.71 -12.00
CA LYS A 318 13.38 -1.52 -11.91
C LYS A 318 12.17 -0.81 -12.48
N TYR A 319 12.03 0.49 -12.24
CA TYR A 319 10.95 1.28 -12.86
C TYR A 319 11.02 1.29 -14.39
N LEU A 320 12.21 1.44 -14.97
CA LEU A 320 12.38 1.37 -16.43
C LEU A 320 11.98 0.00 -16.98
N VAL A 321 12.36 -1.08 -16.29
CA VAL A 321 11.97 -2.43 -16.67
C VAL A 321 10.45 -2.59 -16.60
N LEU A 322 9.79 -2.17 -15.51
CA LEU A 322 8.34 -2.28 -15.34
C LEU A 322 7.54 -1.43 -16.32
N LEU A 323 8.09 -0.32 -16.81
CA LEU A 323 7.47 0.50 -17.86
C LEU A 323 7.51 -0.14 -19.25
N ILE A 324 8.46 -1.06 -19.50
CA ILE A 324 8.56 -1.78 -20.76
C ILE A 324 7.91 -3.15 -20.67
N PHE A 325 8.19 -3.85 -19.56
CA PHE A 325 7.71 -5.20 -19.26
C PHE A 325 7.11 -5.24 -17.85
N PRO A 326 5.81 -4.93 -17.71
CA PRO A 326 5.14 -4.80 -16.39
C PRO A 326 4.86 -6.16 -15.75
N HIS A 327 5.93 -6.89 -15.37
CA HIS A 327 5.84 -8.18 -14.72
C HIS A 327 7.15 -8.54 -14.00
N PRO A 328 7.09 -9.12 -12.77
CA PRO A 328 5.89 -9.22 -11.93
C PRO A 328 5.49 -7.86 -11.34
N LEU A 329 4.20 -7.70 -11.02
CA LEU A 329 3.66 -6.55 -10.31
C LEU A 329 3.31 -6.95 -8.88
N THR A 330 3.56 -6.05 -7.92
CA THR A 330 3.24 -6.21 -6.50
C THR A 330 2.98 -4.85 -5.87
N HIS A 331 2.12 -4.79 -4.86
CA HIS A 331 1.88 -3.54 -4.13
C HIS A 331 2.95 -3.24 -3.08
N ASP A 332 3.80 -4.22 -2.75
CA ASP A 332 4.73 -4.11 -1.62
C ASP A 332 6.18 -4.42 -2.02
N TYR A 333 7.04 -3.43 -1.82
CA TYR A 333 8.48 -3.48 -2.07
C TYR A 333 9.29 -3.19 -0.79
N TYR A 334 8.69 -3.35 0.39
CA TYR A 334 9.34 -3.04 1.66
C TYR A 334 10.55 -3.95 1.94
N PRO A 335 11.50 -3.46 2.77
CA PRO A 335 12.71 -4.20 3.08
C PRO A 335 12.43 -5.59 3.72
N PRO A 336 13.34 -6.55 3.42
CA PRO A 336 14.43 -6.51 2.47
C PRO A 336 14.06 -6.98 1.04
N GLN A 337 12.81 -6.79 0.59
CA GLN A 337 12.37 -7.16 -0.77
C GLN A 337 13.21 -6.46 -1.85
N ILE A 338 13.57 -5.21 -1.63
CA ILE A 338 14.61 -4.55 -2.41
C ILE A 338 15.94 -4.78 -1.70
N PRO A 339 16.90 -5.50 -2.31
CA PRO A 339 18.19 -5.75 -1.69
C PRO A 339 19.00 -4.46 -1.59
N MET A 340 19.89 -4.39 -0.59
CA MET A 340 20.90 -3.35 -0.50
C MET A 340 21.87 -3.51 -1.68
N MET A 341 22.06 -2.45 -2.45
CA MET A 341 22.91 -2.41 -3.63
C MET A 341 23.98 -1.33 -3.49
N THR A 342 25.05 -1.49 -4.25
CA THR A 342 26.19 -0.56 -4.28
C THR A 342 26.57 -0.20 -5.71
N PHE A 343 27.47 0.76 -5.90
CA PHE A 343 28.02 1.06 -7.22
C PHE A 343 28.97 -0.03 -7.77
N ALA A 344 29.25 -1.09 -7.02
CA ALA A 344 29.94 -2.28 -7.55
C ALA A 344 29.00 -3.19 -8.34
N ASP A 345 27.69 -3.04 -8.17
CA ASP A 345 26.68 -3.88 -8.81
C ASP A 345 26.42 -3.41 -10.25
N GLY A 346 26.59 -4.32 -11.22
CA GLY A 346 26.47 -4.00 -12.65
C GLY A 346 25.11 -3.43 -13.05
N GLN A 347 24.02 -3.84 -12.39
CA GLN A 347 22.67 -3.31 -12.61
C GLN A 347 22.56 -1.82 -12.25
N VAL A 348 23.24 -1.39 -11.19
CA VAL A 348 23.31 0.01 -10.75
C VAL A 348 24.05 0.85 -11.76
N ILE A 349 25.24 0.38 -12.20
CA ILE A 349 26.06 1.07 -13.21
C ILE A 349 25.28 1.19 -14.53
N PHE A 350 24.65 0.09 -14.98
CA PHE A 350 23.88 0.09 -16.23
C PHE A 350 22.70 1.09 -16.18
N THR A 351 21.98 1.13 -15.07
CA THR A 351 20.90 2.10 -14.86
C THR A 351 21.42 3.53 -14.91
N LEU A 352 22.52 3.81 -14.20
CA LEU A 352 23.14 5.13 -14.18
C LEU A 352 23.53 5.59 -15.61
N LEU A 353 24.14 4.69 -16.39
CA LEU A 353 24.52 4.98 -17.78
C LEU A 353 23.29 5.27 -18.68
N ILE A 354 22.16 4.57 -18.48
CA ILE A 354 20.91 4.86 -19.19
C ILE A 354 20.41 6.27 -18.86
N TYR A 355 20.36 6.64 -17.58
CA TYR A 355 19.88 7.97 -17.16
C TYR A 355 20.82 9.08 -17.62
N ILE A 356 22.12 8.88 -17.56
CA ILE A 356 23.12 9.83 -18.10
C ILE A 356 22.95 9.98 -19.62
N GLY A 357 22.87 8.89 -20.36
CA GLY A 357 22.69 8.91 -21.80
C GLY A 357 21.36 9.58 -22.22
N ALA A 358 20.27 9.27 -21.52
CA ALA A 358 19.00 9.93 -21.74
C ALA A 358 19.06 11.43 -21.43
N GLY A 359 19.73 11.83 -20.34
CA GLY A 359 19.95 13.22 -19.97
C GLY A 359 20.77 13.99 -21.03
N ILE A 360 21.88 13.42 -21.49
CA ILE A 360 22.71 13.99 -22.54
C ILE A 360 21.88 14.16 -23.83
N TYR A 361 21.16 13.12 -24.25
CA TYR A 361 20.28 13.21 -25.42
C TYR A 361 19.27 14.35 -25.26
N ALA A 362 18.59 14.41 -24.11
CA ALA A 362 17.59 15.42 -23.83
C ALA A 362 18.18 16.85 -23.91
N LEU A 363 19.33 17.10 -23.28
CA LEU A 363 20.00 18.40 -23.31
C LEU A 363 20.43 18.81 -24.73
N MET A 364 20.95 17.88 -25.52
CA MET A 364 21.38 18.16 -26.92
C MET A 364 20.20 18.40 -27.86
N ARG A 365 19.05 17.79 -27.59
CA ARG A 365 17.89 17.82 -28.49
C ARG A 365 16.82 18.83 -28.07
N LEU A 366 16.78 19.25 -26.82
CA LEU A 366 15.82 20.24 -26.31
C LEU A 366 15.85 21.57 -27.08
N PRO A 367 17.01 22.18 -27.41
CA PRO A 367 17.05 23.41 -28.21
C PRO A 367 16.43 23.23 -29.61
N LYS A 368 16.42 21.98 -30.13
CA LYS A 368 15.78 21.62 -31.39
C LYS A 368 14.28 21.34 -31.26
N LYS A 369 13.71 21.55 -30.04
CA LYS A 369 12.30 21.34 -29.71
C LYS A 369 11.82 19.91 -30.04
N ASP A 370 12.67 18.91 -29.67
CA ASP A 370 12.40 17.50 -29.95
C ASP A 370 11.39 16.95 -28.91
N PRO A 371 10.26 16.34 -29.34
CA PRO A 371 9.28 15.77 -28.44
C PRO A 371 9.81 14.61 -27.58
N ILE A 372 10.82 13.87 -28.07
CA ILE A 372 11.45 12.79 -27.28
C ILE A 372 12.26 13.41 -26.15
N ALA A 373 13.01 14.48 -26.40
CA ALA A 373 13.74 15.22 -25.36
C ALA A 373 12.78 15.77 -24.29
N PHE A 374 11.64 16.30 -24.70
CA PHE A 374 10.58 16.72 -23.77
C PHE A 374 10.09 15.55 -22.92
N GLY A 375 9.77 14.41 -23.56
CA GLY A 375 9.28 13.21 -22.84
C GLY A 375 10.27 12.68 -21.80
N ILE A 376 11.58 12.69 -22.10
CA ILE A 376 12.65 12.30 -21.16
C ILE A 376 12.69 13.27 -19.96
N ILE A 377 12.69 14.59 -20.22
CA ILE A 377 12.74 15.58 -19.13
C ILE A 377 11.44 15.54 -18.32
N TYR A 378 10.28 15.36 -18.96
CA TYR A 378 9.01 15.15 -18.28
C TYR A 378 9.10 13.97 -17.30
N PHE A 379 9.58 12.80 -17.78
CA PHE A 379 9.76 11.60 -16.98
C PHE A 379 10.68 11.86 -15.77
N ILE A 380 11.86 12.42 -15.99
CA ILE A 380 12.83 12.70 -14.93
C ILE A 380 12.27 13.72 -13.92
N ALA A 381 11.66 14.80 -14.39
CA ALA A 381 11.09 15.83 -13.54
C ALA A 381 9.95 15.31 -12.67
N THR A 382 9.02 14.55 -13.24
CA THR A 382 7.88 14.00 -12.48
C THR A 382 8.27 12.85 -11.57
N LEU A 383 9.34 12.11 -11.89
CA LEU A 383 9.91 11.06 -11.05
C LEU A 383 10.70 11.63 -9.86
N SER A 384 11.29 12.83 -9.99
CA SER A 384 12.24 13.38 -9.02
C SER A 384 11.71 13.41 -7.58
N VAL A 385 10.44 13.77 -7.38
CA VAL A 385 9.78 13.88 -6.07
C VAL A 385 9.59 12.52 -5.38
N VAL A 386 9.49 11.44 -6.15
CA VAL A 386 9.25 10.08 -5.65
C VAL A 386 10.45 9.15 -5.84
N SER A 387 11.60 9.70 -6.23
CA SER A 387 12.81 8.93 -6.57
C SER A 387 13.69 8.56 -5.37
N ASN A 388 13.47 9.13 -4.20
CA ASN A 388 14.40 9.15 -3.06
C ASN A 388 15.76 9.84 -3.33
N LEU A 389 15.98 10.43 -4.52
CA LEU A 389 17.20 11.18 -4.82
C LEU A 389 17.23 12.56 -4.18
N VAL A 390 16.08 13.25 -4.15
CA VAL A 390 15.98 14.63 -3.65
C VAL A 390 15.73 14.62 -2.14
N PHE A 391 14.80 13.79 -1.69
CA PHE A 391 14.48 13.57 -0.27
C PHE A 391 13.89 12.18 -0.08
N PRO A 392 14.00 11.59 1.14
CA PRO A 392 13.46 10.28 1.43
C PRO A 392 11.92 10.34 1.51
N ILE A 393 11.25 9.35 0.93
CA ILE A 393 9.78 9.26 0.86
C ILE A 393 9.20 8.18 1.78
N GLY A 394 10.03 7.52 2.58
CA GLY A 394 9.62 6.49 3.54
C GLY A 394 9.38 5.10 2.94
N THR A 395 9.67 4.89 1.65
CA THR A 395 9.64 3.58 0.99
C THR A 395 10.68 3.51 -0.13
N ASN A 396 11.13 2.30 -0.49
CA ASN A 396 12.08 2.11 -1.60
C ASN A 396 11.47 2.48 -2.95
N MET A 397 10.30 1.91 -3.25
CA MET A 397 9.57 2.11 -4.48
C MET A 397 8.09 1.73 -4.31
N GLY A 398 7.27 2.08 -5.31
CA GLY A 398 5.87 1.68 -5.45
C GLY A 398 5.43 1.87 -6.89
N GLU A 399 4.60 0.99 -7.43
CA GLU A 399 4.15 1.05 -8.83
C GLU A 399 3.37 2.32 -9.11
N ARG A 400 2.54 2.78 -8.17
CA ARG A 400 1.79 4.04 -8.26
C ARG A 400 2.66 5.27 -8.51
N PHE A 401 3.93 5.24 -8.14
CA PHE A 401 4.84 6.37 -8.40
C PHE A 401 5.15 6.56 -9.88
N MET A 402 4.92 5.54 -10.70
CA MET A 402 5.05 5.62 -12.15
C MET A 402 3.82 6.19 -12.84
N PHE A 403 2.72 6.43 -12.11
CA PHE A 403 1.47 6.93 -12.71
C PHE A 403 1.67 8.23 -13.49
N MET A 404 2.24 9.25 -12.85
CA MET A 404 2.51 10.54 -13.50
C MET A 404 3.72 10.48 -14.48
N PRO A 405 4.88 9.87 -14.13
CA PRO A 405 6.03 9.79 -15.05
C PRO A 405 5.78 9.01 -16.33
N SER A 406 4.94 7.98 -16.30
CA SER A 406 4.64 7.14 -17.48
C SER A 406 4.10 7.91 -18.69
N VAL A 407 3.47 9.08 -18.47
CA VAL A 407 3.02 9.96 -19.55
C VAL A 407 4.16 10.34 -20.49
N GLY A 408 5.35 10.66 -19.96
CA GLY A 408 6.53 10.96 -20.76
C GLY A 408 6.98 9.77 -21.61
N VAL A 409 6.97 8.58 -21.03
CA VAL A 409 7.34 7.32 -21.73
C VAL A 409 6.31 6.97 -22.80
N CYS A 410 5.02 7.09 -22.52
CA CYS A 410 3.96 6.85 -23.51
C CYS A 410 4.04 7.83 -24.68
N LEU A 411 4.38 9.11 -24.41
CA LEU A 411 4.60 10.10 -25.48
C LEU A 411 5.81 9.72 -26.34
N ILE A 412 6.93 9.33 -25.72
CA ILE A 412 8.12 8.87 -26.46
C ILE A 412 7.76 7.68 -27.34
N ALA A 413 7.09 6.67 -26.78
CA ALA A 413 6.66 5.48 -27.53
C ALA A 413 5.76 5.84 -28.72
N ALA A 414 4.78 6.71 -28.51
CA ALA A 414 3.88 7.16 -29.59
C ALA A 414 4.62 7.92 -30.70
N VAL A 415 5.58 8.79 -30.34
CA VAL A 415 6.42 9.50 -31.32
C VAL A 415 7.33 8.54 -32.09
N LEU A 416 7.90 7.53 -31.43
CA LEU A 416 8.71 6.49 -32.08
C LEU A 416 7.85 5.62 -33.01
N LEU A 417 6.67 5.21 -32.58
CA LEU A 417 5.72 4.47 -33.42
C LEU A 417 5.31 5.28 -34.66
N HIS A 418 5.09 6.59 -34.49
CA HIS A 418 4.80 7.46 -35.66
C HIS A 418 5.94 7.46 -36.69
N LYS A 419 7.21 7.38 -36.25
CA LYS A 419 8.35 7.28 -37.17
C LYS A 419 8.34 6.01 -38.07
N LEU A 420 7.59 4.99 -37.65
CA LEU A 420 7.36 3.74 -38.40
C LEU A 420 6.19 3.85 -39.39
N THR A 421 5.50 4.98 -39.41
CA THR A 421 4.40 5.26 -40.37
C THR A 421 4.91 6.07 -41.56
N ASN A 422 4.12 6.12 -42.62
CA ASN A 422 4.35 7.08 -43.68
C ASN A 422 4.13 8.53 -43.18
N LYS A 423 4.85 9.51 -43.75
CA LYS A 423 4.82 10.92 -43.30
C LYS A 423 3.41 11.56 -43.29
N LYS A 424 2.48 11.05 -44.09
CA LYS A 424 1.06 11.44 -44.09
C LYS A 424 0.22 10.18 -43.90
N ILE A 425 -0.47 10.07 -42.81
CA ILE A 425 -1.41 8.97 -42.53
C ILE A 425 -2.72 9.33 -43.25
N ALA A 426 -2.93 8.74 -44.41
CA ALA A 426 -4.16 8.91 -45.19
C ALA A 426 -5.02 7.65 -45.16
N ASN A 427 -4.41 6.47 -44.98
CA ASN A 427 -5.07 5.16 -45.01
C ASN A 427 -4.50 4.22 -43.97
N PHE A 428 -5.20 3.14 -43.67
CA PHE A 428 -4.68 2.07 -42.78
C PHE A 428 -3.38 1.45 -43.32
N SER A 429 -3.14 1.45 -44.63
CA SER A 429 -1.90 0.97 -45.21
C SER A 429 -0.67 1.78 -44.79
N ASP A 430 -0.84 3.03 -44.38
CA ASP A 430 0.25 3.88 -43.89
C ASP A 430 0.72 3.49 -42.48
N LEU A 431 -0.10 2.69 -41.78
CA LEU A 431 0.16 2.19 -40.42
C LEU A 431 0.71 0.75 -40.38
N LYS A 432 1.10 0.15 -41.53
CA LYS A 432 1.45 -1.28 -41.66
C LYS A 432 2.41 -1.80 -40.62
N LEU A 433 3.42 -1.01 -40.23
CA LEU A 433 4.39 -1.40 -39.20
C LEU A 433 3.99 -0.93 -37.79
N ALA A 434 3.41 0.26 -37.66
CA ALA A 434 3.06 0.82 -36.36
C ALA A 434 1.83 0.13 -35.76
N LEU A 435 0.83 -0.22 -36.55
CA LEU A 435 -0.42 -0.80 -36.07
C LEU A 435 -0.26 -2.17 -35.38
N PRO A 436 0.47 -3.16 -35.94
CA PRO A 436 0.69 -4.43 -35.24
C PRO A 436 1.45 -4.27 -33.91
N ILE A 437 2.42 -3.36 -33.87
CA ILE A 437 3.22 -3.12 -32.65
C ILE A 437 2.35 -2.49 -31.57
N ILE A 438 1.60 -1.43 -31.91
CA ILE A 438 0.72 -0.79 -30.93
C ILE A 438 -0.39 -1.74 -30.48
N ALA A 439 -0.96 -2.55 -31.38
CA ALA A 439 -1.97 -3.54 -31.04
C ALA A 439 -1.42 -4.60 -30.09
N LEU A 440 -0.21 -5.08 -30.30
CA LEU A 440 0.47 -6.04 -29.41
C LEU A 440 0.59 -5.47 -27.99
N PHE A 441 1.09 -4.24 -27.85
CA PHE A 441 1.20 -3.60 -26.53
C PHE A 441 -0.17 -3.33 -25.91
N LEU A 442 -1.14 -2.82 -26.66
CA LEU A 442 -2.47 -2.53 -26.14
C LEU A 442 -3.19 -3.81 -25.68
N VAL A 443 -3.14 -4.88 -26.46
CA VAL A 443 -3.75 -6.16 -26.08
C VAL A 443 -3.03 -6.76 -24.86
N GLY A 444 -1.70 -6.85 -24.91
CA GLY A 444 -0.91 -7.43 -23.82
C GLY A 444 -1.06 -6.65 -22.50
N PHE A 445 -0.99 -5.33 -22.57
CA PHE A 445 -1.17 -4.46 -21.42
C PHE A 445 -2.60 -4.50 -20.88
N SER A 446 -3.62 -4.46 -21.76
CA SER A 446 -5.02 -4.56 -21.33
C SER A 446 -5.33 -5.87 -20.62
N LEU A 447 -4.90 -7.00 -21.19
CA LEU A 447 -5.07 -8.32 -20.55
C LEU A 447 -4.37 -8.36 -19.19
N LYS A 448 -3.13 -7.88 -19.11
CA LYS A 448 -2.37 -7.84 -17.85
C LYS A 448 -3.03 -6.92 -16.83
N THR A 449 -3.57 -5.77 -17.23
CA THR A 449 -4.29 -4.82 -16.38
C THR A 449 -5.55 -5.48 -15.79
N VAL A 450 -6.41 -6.07 -16.65
CA VAL A 450 -7.65 -6.72 -16.19
C VAL A 450 -7.37 -7.88 -15.23
N VAL A 451 -6.33 -8.70 -15.52
CA VAL A 451 -5.91 -9.78 -14.62
C VAL A 451 -5.34 -9.23 -13.31
N ARG A 452 -4.50 -8.19 -13.36
CA ARG A 452 -3.91 -7.60 -12.15
C ARG A 452 -4.95 -6.92 -11.26
N ASN A 453 -5.98 -6.32 -11.85
CA ASN A 453 -7.10 -5.75 -11.09
C ASN A 453 -7.73 -6.77 -10.13
N MET A 454 -7.87 -8.04 -10.55
CA MET A 454 -8.48 -9.09 -9.73
C MET A 454 -7.74 -9.34 -8.40
N ALA A 455 -6.43 -9.05 -8.35
CA ALA A 455 -5.68 -9.12 -7.11
C ALA A 455 -6.18 -8.12 -6.07
N TRP A 456 -6.70 -6.97 -6.51
CA TRP A 456 -7.21 -5.89 -5.66
C TRP A 456 -8.67 -6.09 -5.19
N LYS A 457 -9.19 -7.33 -5.27
CA LYS A 457 -10.56 -7.63 -4.88
C LYS A 457 -10.83 -7.38 -3.38
N ASN A 458 -9.91 -7.78 -2.52
CA ASN A 458 -9.88 -7.56 -1.07
C ASN A 458 -8.47 -7.82 -0.54
N ASN A 459 -8.24 -7.53 0.74
CA ASN A 459 -6.92 -7.70 1.37
C ASN A 459 -6.38 -9.13 1.27
N TYR A 460 -7.22 -10.15 1.51
CA TYR A 460 -6.78 -11.54 1.44
C TYR A 460 -6.28 -11.92 0.03
N THR A 461 -7.05 -11.56 -1.00
CA THR A 461 -6.68 -11.83 -2.40
C THR A 461 -5.43 -11.06 -2.80
N LEU A 462 -5.30 -9.79 -2.38
CA LEU A 462 -4.15 -8.95 -2.68
C LEU A 462 -2.87 -9.53 -2.07
N PHE A 463 -2.90 -9.80 -0.76
CA PHE A 463 -1.71 -10.28 -0.05
C PHE A 463 -1.31 -11.69 -0.49
N SER A 464 -2.28 -12.61 -0.70
CA SER A 464 -2.02 -13.97 -1.16
C SER A 464 -1.46 -14.02 -2.58
N THR A 465 -1.84 -13.07 -3.45
CA THR A 465 -1.26 -12.93 -4.79
C THR A 465 0.15 -12.36 -4.71
N ASP A 466 0.34 -11.29 -3.96
CA ASP A 466 1.57 -10.51 -3.99
C ASP A 466 2.70 -11.11 -3.16
N ILE A 467 2.38 -11.94 -2.15
CA ILE A 467 3.39 -12.66 -1.37
C ILE A 467 4.25 -13.60 -2.25
N GLN A 468 3.71 -14.07 -3.38
CA GLN A 468 4.45 -14.88 -4.35
C GLN A 468 5.59 -14.09 -5.01
N THR A 469 5.41 -12.78 -5.15
CA THR A 469 6.41 -11.87 -5.73
C THR A 469 7.30 -11.26 -4.65
N SER A 470 6.73 -10.89 -3.51
CA SER A 470 7.39 -10.14 -2.44
C SER A 470 7.60 -10.97 -1.17
N ILE A 471 8.08 -12.19 -1.35
CA ILE A 471 8.33 -13.16 -0.26
C ILE A 471 9.29 -12.63 0.82
N ASN A 472 10.16 -11.69 0.47
CA ASN A 472 11.12 -11.07 1.37
C ASN A 472 10.64 -9.71 1.92
N SER A 473 9.39 -9.32 1.73
CA SER A 473 8.85 -8.15 2.41
C SER A 473 8.43 -8.51 3.85
N ALA A 474 9.06 -7.91 4.84
CA ALA A 474 8.67 -8.07 6.24
C ALA A 474 7.23 -7.60 6.48
N LYS A 475 6.84 -6.47 5.84
CA LYS A 475 5.50 -5.89 5.95
C LYS A 475 4.45 -6.82 5.35
N LEU A 476 4.68 -7.34 4.14
CA LEU A 476 3.70 -8.22 3.48
C LEU A 476 3.54 -9.56 4.19
N ASN A 477 4.64 -10.15 4.70
CA ASN A 477 4.56 -11.36 5.53
C ASN A 477 3.73 -11.11 6.80
N ASN A 478 3.91 -9.95 7.46
CA ASN A 478 3.09 -9.58 8.62
C ASN A 478 1.60 -9.41 8.24
N SER A 479 1.33 -8.70 7.14
CA SER A 479 -0.04 -8.50 6.64
C SER A 479 -0.70 -9.82 6.26
N MET A 480 0.06 -10.73 5.62
CA MET A 480 -0.43 -12.06 5.26
C MET A 480 -0.71 -12.92 6.50
N ALA A 481 0.14 -12.84 7.55
CA ALA A 481 -0.09 -13.51 8.82
C ALA A 481 -1.39 -13.01 9.47
N GLY A 482 -1.59 -11.70 9.55
CA GLY A 482 -2.78 -11.08 10.14
C GLY A 482 -4.05 -11.51 9.43
N ILE A 483 -4.14 -11.24 8.11
CA ILE A 483 -5.35 -11.54 7.33
C ILE A 483 -5.66 -13.05 7.30
N THR A 484 -4.62 -13.92 7.26
CA THR A 484 -4.84 -15.37 7.29
C THR A 484 -5.39 -15.82 8.64
N SER A 485 -4.91 -15.21 9.74
CA SER A 485 -5.43 -15.49 11.09
C SER A 485 -6.88 -15.01 11.25
N GLU A 486 -7.23 -13.84 10.70
CA GLU A 486 -8.59 -13.30 10.70
C GLU A 486 -9.54 -14.18 9.87
N GLU A 487 -9.13 -14.59 8.68
CA GLU A 487 -9.93 -15.50 7.83
C GLU A 487 -10.12 -16.88 8.48
N ALA A 488 -9.11 -17.38 9.19
CA ALA A 488 -9.15 -18.70 9.83
C ALA A 488 -10.26 -18.85 10.88
N ILE A 489 -10.63 -17.76 11.55
CA ILE A 489 -11.65 -17.78 12.61
C ILE A 489 -13.09 -17.59 12.09
N LYS A 490 -13.26 -17.31 10.79
CA LYS A 490 -14.58 -17.18 10.18
C LYS A 490 -15.29 -18.54 10.10
N PRO A 491 -16.60 -18.60 10.31
CA PRO A 491 -17.36 -19.87 10.31
C PRO A 491 -17.20 -20.69 9.02
N GLU A 492 -17.15 -20.04 7.87
CA GLU A 492 -16.99 -20.68 6.56
C GLU A 492 -15.64 -21.40 6.39
N ASN A 493 -14.64 -21.03 7.20
CA ASN A 493 -13.30 -21.60 7.15
C ASN A 493 -13.04 -22.65 8.26
N ALA A 494 -14.05 -23.05 9.02
CA ALA A 494 -13.91 -23.96 10.16
C ALA A 494 -13.13 -25.24 9.82
N ALA A 495 -13.38 -25.85 8.67
CA ALA A 495 -12.66 -27.05 8.21
C ALA A 495 -11.17 -26.82 7.91
N LYS A 496 -10.77 -25.59 7.62
CA LYS A 496 -9.39 -25.20 7.26
C LYS A 496 -8.71 -24.40 8.38
N LYS A 497 -9.41 -24.12 9.47
CA LYS A 497 -8.96 -23.25 10.56
C LYS A 497 -7.54 -23.59 11.03
N GLN A 498 -7.30 -24.86 11.36
CA GLN A 498 -6.00 -25.30 11.87
C GLN A 498 -4.87 -25.06 10.86
N GLN A 499 -5.10 -25.38 9.57
CA GLN A 499 -4.13 -25.17 8.52
C GLN A 499 -3.84 -23.68 8.32
N MET A 500 -4.89 -22.84 8.25
CA MET A 500 -4.73 -21.40 8.07
C MET A 500 -4.01 -20.75 9.24
N LEU A 501 -4.28 -21.15 10.49
CA LEU A 501 -3.56 -20.64 11.66
C LEU A 501 -2.06 -21.02 11.64
N ASN A 502 -1.73 -22.24 11.21
CA ASN A 502 -0.34 -22.65 11.03
C ASN A 502 0.35 -21.87 9.89
N ASP A 503 -0.36 -21.57 8.81
CA ASP A 503 0.15 -20.70 7.75
C ASP A 503 0.37 -19.26 8.26
N ALA A 504 -0.54 -18.73 9.06
CA ALA A 504 -0.39 -17.42 9.71
C ALA A 504 0.86 -17.38 10.61
N ILE A 505 1.10 -18.42 11.40
CA ILE A 505 2.32 -18.56 12.23
C ILE A 505 3.56 -18.56 11.34
N ARG A 506 3.56 -19.30 10.24
CA ARG A 506 4.70 -19.38 9.30
C ARG A 506 5.03 -18.02 8.70
N TYR A 507 4.01 -17.26 8.24
CA TYR A 507 4.21 -15.90 7.73
C TYR A 507 4.67 -14.94 8.83
N GLY A 508 4.11 -15.02 10.02
CA GLY A 508 4.54 -14.21 11.16
C GLY A 508 6.00 -14.47 11.55
N LEU A 509 6.43 -15.73 11.60
CA LEU A 509 7.83 -16.11 11.84
C LEU A 509 8.76 -15.57 10.74
N LYS A 510 8.32 -15.62 9.46
CA LYS A 510 9.09 -15.04 8.35
C LYS A 510 9.20 -13.52 8.46
N ALA A 511 8.14 -12.83 8.83
CA ALA A 511 8.17 -11.39 9.08
C ALA A 511 9.16 -11.01 10.19
N ARG A 512 9.18 -11.79 11.29
CA ARG A 512 10.11 -11.63 12.39
C ARG A 512 11.57 -11.93 12.01
N GLU A 513 11.80 -12.94 11.17
CA GLU A 513 13.12 -13.24 10.61
C GLU A 513 13.67 -12.05 9.81
N LEU A 514 12.82 -11.48 8.94
CA LEU A 514 13.17 -10.36 8.06
C LEU A 514 13.32 -9.03 8.80
N HIS A 515 12.63 -8.87 9.93
CA HIS A 515 12.65 -7.65 10.75
C HIS A 515 12.61 -8.02 12.25
N PRO A 516 13.77 -8.29 12.89
CA PRO A 516 13.84 -8.84 14.24
C PRO A 516 13.19 -8.00 15.35
N THR A 517 13.13 -6.68 15.18
CA THR A 517 12.50 -5.76 16.16
C THR A 517 11.03 -5.47 15.86
N TYR A 518 10.44 -6.10 14.85
CA TYR A 518 9.04 -5.90 14.50
C TYR A 518 8.14 -6.59 15.50
N ALA A 519 7.42 -5.80 16.29
CA ALA A 519 6.62 -6.31 17.39
C ALA A 519 5.33 -7.01 16.93
N ASN A 520 4.62 -6.41 15.98
CA ASN A 520 3.30 -6.85 15.54
C ASN A 520 3.22 -8.33 15.10
N PRO A 521 4.20 -8.89 14.34
CA PRO A 521 4.18 -10.32 14.00
C PRO A 521 4.08 -11.24 15.22
N ASN A 522 4.70 -10.86 16.36
CA ASN A 522 4.65 -11.69 17.57
C ASN A 522 3.25 -11.66 18.20
N VAL A 523 2.54 -10.53 18.16
CA VAL A 523 1.14 -10.44 18.59
C VAL A 523 0.27 -11.37 17.73
N ILE A 524 0.44 -11.34 16.41
CA ILE A 524 -0.33 -12.18 15.48
C ILE A 524 -0.04 -13.67 15.69
N ILE A 525 1.23 -14.05 15.88
CA ILE A 525 1.61 -15.43 16.19
C ILE A 525 0.98 -15.87 17.51
N GLY A 526 1.06 -15.02 18.55
CA GLY A 526 0.40 -15.25 19.83
C GLY A 526 -1.10 -15.47 19.69
N ASN A 527 -1.79 -14.66 18.88
CA ASN A 527 -3.21 -14.82 18.57
C ASN A 527 -3.50 -16.14 17.85
N ALA A 528 -2.67 -16.52 16.88
CA ALA A 528 -2.84 -17.78 16.16
C ALA A 528 -2.71 -18.99 17.11
N TYR A 529 -1.72 -19.00 18.01
CA TYR A 529 -1.61 -20.03 19.04
C TYR A 529 -2.80 -20.01 20.03
N LEU A 530 -3.29 -18.83 20.40
CA LEU A 530 -4.50 -18.69 21.23
C LEU A 530 -5.71 -19.36 20.56
N TYR A 531 -5.91 -19.14 19.27
CA TYR A 531 -7.01 -19.74 18.49
C TYR A 531 -6.82 -21.25 18.23
N LEU A 532 -5.59 -21.76 18.28
CA LEU A 532 -5.25 -23.18 18.25
C LEU A 532 -5.43 -23.87 19.60
N GLY A 533 -5.58 -23.10 20.70
CA GLY A 533 -5.63 -23.63 22.07
C GLY A 533 -4.26 -23.90 22.71
N ASP A 534 -3.15 -23.53 22.04
CA ASP A 534 -1.80 -23.63 22.61
C ASP A 534 -1.50 -22.35 23.42
N TYR A 535 -2.13 -22.27 24.59
CA TYR A 535 -2.07 -21.08 25.44
C TYR A 535 -0.66 -20.78 25.94
N GLN A 536 0.15 -21.81 26.16
CA GLN A 536 1.53 -21.65 26.64
C GLN A 536 2.37 -20.89 25.61
N LYS A 537 2.38 -21.33 24.34
CA LYS A 537 3.09 -20.62 23.28
C LYS A 537 2.52 -19.23 23.03
N SER A 538 1.19 -19.09 23.10
CA SER A 538 0.53 -17.79 22.99
C SER A 538 1.11 -16.79 24.01
N ILE A 539 1.23 -17.17 25.29
CA ILE A 539 1.80 -16.36 26.37
C ILE A 539 3.27 -16.01 26.08
N GLU A 540 4.07 -16.99 25.61
CA GLU A 540 5.49 -16.77 25.29
C GLU A 540 5.69 -15.66 24.23
N PHE A 541 4.87 -15.66 23.18
CA PHE A 541 4.92 -14.63 22.13
C PHE A 541 4.43 -13.26 22.62
N TYR A 542 3.39 -13.22 23.47
CA TYR A 542 2.97 -11.96 24.08
C TYR A 542 4.03 -11.41 25.03
N ASP A 543 4.66 -12.25 25.84
CA ASP A 543 5.76 -11.85 26.73
C ASP A 543 6.97 -11.32 25.95
N TYR A 544 7.26 -11.93 24.81
CA TYR A 544 8.30 -11.40 23.93
C TYR A 544 7.93 -10.01 23.43
N THR A 545 6.68 -9.81 22.98
CA THR A 545 6.19 -8.49 22.53
C THR A 545 6.32 -7.45 23.62
N LEU A 546 5.87 -7.76 24.84
CA LEU A 546 5.93 -6.85 26.00
C LEU A 546 7.37 -6.43 26.36
N ARG A 547 8.36 -7.30 26.09
CA ARG A 547 9.79 -6.99 26.34
C ARG A 547 10.39 -6.06 25.30
N ILE A 548 9.93 -6.13 24.05
CA ILE A 548 10.53 -5.36 22.93
C ILE A 548 9.78 -4.07 22.62
N THR A 549 8.61 -3.83 23.22
CA THR A 549 7.79 -2.64 22.98
C THR A 549 7.61 -1.80 24.24
N GLY A 550 7.37 -0.50 24.04
CA GLY A 550 7.03 0.42 25.14
C GLY A 550 5.53 0.37 25.46
N GLU A 551 5.20 0.70 26.72
CA GLU A 551 3.83 0.68 27.27
C GLU A 551 2.82 1.55 26.49
N GLY A 552 3.29 2.57 25.77
CA GLY A 552 2.42 3.44 24.96
C GLY A 552 2.08 2.90 23.56
N SER A 553 2.62 1.72 23.16
CA SER A 553 2.36 1.17 21.83
C SER A 553 1.06 0.36 21.79
N SER A 554 0.40 0.32 20.64
CA SER A 554 -0.76 -0.53 20.41
C SER A 554 -0.42 -2.02 20.53
N ASP A 555 0.78 -2.43 20.07
CA ASP A 555 1.23 -3.82 20.16
C ASP A 555 1.42 -4.26 21.62
N TYR A 556 1.96 -3.38 22.49
CA TYR A 556 2.04 -3.64 23.93
C TYR A 556 0.65 -3.87 24.52
N THR A 557 -0.28 -2.95 24.26
CA THR A 557 -1.65 -3.01 24.78
C THR A 557 -2.36 -4.27 24.31
N ASN A 558 -2.26 -4.61 23.04
CA ASN A 558 -2.85 -5.82 22.46
C ASN A 558 -2.24 -7.09 23.07
N ALA A 559 -0.90 -7.17 23.17
CA ALA A 559 -0.22 -8.30 23.79
C ALA A 559 -0.63 -8.49 25.25
N LEU A 560 -0.70 -7.41 26.03
CA LEU A 560 -1.12 -7.46 27.43
C LEU A 560 -2.55 -7.96 27.60
N ASN A 561 -3.48 -7.46 26.78
CA ASN A 561 -4.88 -7.86 26.87
C ASN A 561 -5.08 -9.32 26.43
N ASN A 562 -4.47 -9.71 25.31
CA ASN A 562 -4.59 -11.07 24.80
C ASN A 562 -3.86 -12.10 25.69
N LYS A 563 -2.74 -11.71 26.35
CA LYS A 563 -2.09 -12.51 27.37
C LYS A 563 -3.04 -12.80 28.55
N LYS A 564 -3.83 -11.81 29.02
CA LYS A 564 -4.83 -12.04 30.07
C LYS A 564 -5.87 -13.08 29.64
N VAL A 565 -6.30 -13.05 28.38
CA VAL A 565 -7.23 -14.06 27.83
C VAL A 565 -6.57 -15.44 27.79
N ALA A 566 -5.33 -15.55 27.34
CA ALA A 566 -4.60 -16.81 27.31
C ALA A 566 -4.41 -17.39 28.72
N LEU A 567 -4.04 -16.55 29.70
CA LEU A 567 -3.91 -16.94 31.09
C LEU A 567 -5.24 -17.43 31.70
N ALA A 568 -6.36 -16.79 31.35
CA ALA A 568 -7.67 -17.22 31.81
C ALA A 568 -8.05 -18.61 31.29
N ASN A 569 -7.66 -18.93 30.05
CA ASN A 569 -7.95 -20.23 29.42
C ASN A 569 -7.00 -21.35 29.89
N ILE A 570 -5.72 -21.05 30.17
CA ILE A 570 -4.75 -22.07 30.57
C ILE A 570 -4.93 -22.51 32.03
N LYS A 571 -5.50 -21.67 32.90
CA LYS A 571 -5.69 -21.97 34.31
C LYS A 571 -6.43 -23.28 34.60
N PRO A 572 -7.61 -23.53 33.98
CA PRO A 572 -8.30 -24.80 34.11
C PRO A 572 -7.50 -25.99 33.60
N GLU A 573 -6.75 -25.84 32.52
CA GLU A 573 -5.94 -26.90 31.92
C GLU A 573 -4.81 -27.36 32.87
N TYR A 574 -4.13 -26.41 33.52
CA TYR A 574 -3.13 -26.75 34.53
C TYR A 574 -3.70 -27.51 35.70
N LEU A 575 -4.87 -27.08 36.24
CA LEU A 575 -5.54 -27.74 37.33
C LEU A 575 -5.93 -29.18 36.98
N THR A 576 -6.52 -29.38 35.78
CA THR A 576 -6.88 -30.71 35.28
C THR A 576 -5.65 -31.62 35.18
N LYS A 577 -4.61 -31.17 34.46
CA LYS A 577 -3.37 -31.95 34.27
C LYS A 577 -2.66 -32.26 35.58
N GLN A 578 -2.62 -31.30 36.52
CA GLN A 578 -2.05 -31.51 37.82
C GLN A 578 -2.83 -32.53 38.62
N GLY A 579 -4.19 -32.44 38.59
CA GLY A 579 -5.08 -33.41 39.27
C GLY A 579 -4.93 -34.81 38.69
N GLU A 580 -4.84 -34.97 37.37
CA GLU A 580 -4.59 -36.24 36.70
C GLU A 580 -3.22 -36.84 37.09
N ALA A 581 -2.17 -36.03 37.12
CA ALA A 581 -0.85 -36.48 37.55
C ALA A 581 -0.84 -36.92 39.01
N LEU A 582 -1.56 -36.21 39.92
CA LEU A 582 -1.75 -36.60 41.32
C LEU A 582 -2.50 -37.94 41.43
N ALA A 583 -3.61 -38.10 40.70
CA ALA A 583 -4.41 -39.32 40.69
C ALA A 583 -3.57 -40.55 40.24
N ASN A 584 -2.69 -40.31 39.27
CA ASN A 584 -1.77 -41.35 38.74
C ASN A 584 -0.49 -41.53 39.57
N GLN A 585 -0.39 -40.90 40.74
CA GLN A 585 0.76 -40.93 41.66
C GLN A 585 2.07 -40.44 41.01
N GLN A 586 1.97 -39.60 39.98
CA GLN A 586 3.11 -38.99 39.29
C GLN A 586 3.48 -37.66 40.00
N PHE A 587 3.91 -37.75 41.28
CA PHE A 587 4.06 -36.58 42.15
C PHE A 587 5.07 -35.55 41.62
N ALA A 588 6.18 -36.01 41.05
CA ALA A 588 7.19 -35.12 40.46
C ALA A 588 6.63 -34.34 39.27
N GLU A 589 5.80 -34.96 38.43
CA GLU A 589 5.14 -34.32 37.29
C GLU A 589 4.04 -33.37 37.77
N ALA A 590 3.26 -33.74 38.79
CA ALA A 590 2.28 -32.86 39.41
C ALA A 590 2.92 -31.59 40.00
N ILE A 591 4.08 -31.73 40.63
CA ILE A 591 4.87 -30.60 41.15
C ILE A 591 5.29 -29.69 40.00
N ARG A 592 5.85 -30.24 38.93
CA ARG A 592 6.31 -29.49 37.77
C ARG A 592 5.18 -28.68 37.09
N ILE A 593 4.01 -29.33 36.91
CA ILE A 593 2.82 -28.70 36.33
C ILE A 593 2.34 -27.54 37.23
N GLY A 594 2.27 -27.75 38.53
CA GLY A 594 1.84 -26.73 39.46
C GLY A 594 2.82 -25.56 39.59
N GLU A 595 4.13 -25.80 39.52
CA GLU A 595 5.15 -24.74 39.45
C GLU A 595 4.99 -23.92 38.19
N GLN A 596 4.73 -24.54 37.02
CA GLN A 596 4.43 -23.85 35.79
C GLN A 596 3.15 -23.02 35.90
N ALA A 597 2.10 -23.56 36.51
CA ALA A 597 0.84 -22.83 36.71
C ALA A 597 1.05 -21.59 37.60
N ILE A 598 1.83 -21.70 38.68
CA ILE A 598 2.16 -20.59 39.56
C ILE A 598 2.98 -19.53 38.81
N ALA A 599 3.98 -19.95 38.06
CA ALA A 599 4.81 -19.06 37.22
C ALA A 599 3.98 -18.34 36.14
N ALA A 600 2.93 -19.00 35.63
CA ALA A 600 1.94 -18.40 34.70
C ALA A 600 0.94 -17.47 35.41
N GLY A 601 1.10 -17.21 36.73
CA GLY A 601 0.25 -16.29 37.48
C GLY A 601 -1.10 -16.90 37.90
N ASN A 602 -1.23 -18.24 37.91
CA ASN A 602 -2.42 -18.86 38.47
C ASN A 602 -2.32 -18.85 40.01
N ILE A 603 -3.28 -18.17 40.66
CA ILE A 603 -3.36 -18.03 42.11
C ILE A 603 -4.79 -18.45 42.52
N SER A 604 -4.93 -19.69 42.96
CA SER A 604 -6.22 -20.22 43.40
C SER A 604 -6.03 -21.20 44.60
N VAL A 605 -7.08 -21.35 45.38
CA VAL A 605 -7.14 -22.29 46.49
C VAL A 605 -6.89 -23.73 45.99
N GLU A 606 -7.51 -24.09 44.86
CA GLU A 606 -7.38 -25.41 44.25
C GLU A 606 -5.94 -25.70 43.81
N LEU A 607 -5.29 -24.74 43.16
CA LEU A 607 -3.91 -24.91 42.67
C LEU A 607 -2.94 -25.11 43.85
N PHE A 608 -3.00 -24.21 44.84
CA PHE A 608 -2.13 -24.35 46.04
C PHE A 608 -2.46 -25.60 46.84
N GLY A 609 -3.73 -26.01 46.88
CA GLY A 609 -4.15 -27.27 47.49
C GLY A 609 -3.53 -28.48 46.80
N GLN A 610 -3.65 -28.58 45.50
CA GLN A 610 -3.07 -29.66 44.69
C GLN A 610 -1.53 -29.63 44.75
N GLN A 611 -0.90 -28.45 44.70
CA GLN A 611 0.56 -28.31 44.78
C GLN A 611 1.09 -28.73 46.13
N GLY A 612 0.39 -28.36 47.23
CA GLY A 612 0.73 -28.80 48.57
C GLY A 612 0.60 -30.32 48.74
N ALA A 613 -0.48 -30.91 48.17
CA ALA A 613 -0.67 -32.36 48.17
C ALA A 613 0.45 -33.08 47.38
N ALA A 614 0.84 -32.54 46.21
CA ALA A 614 1.94 -33.08 45.43
C ALA A 614 3.28 -33.05 46.17
N TYR A 615 3.61 -31.94 46.82
CA TYR A 615 4.81 -31.84 47.64
C TYR A 615 4.77 -32.78 48.86
N GLY A 616 3.62 -32.86 49.55
CA GLY A 616 3.44 -33.76 50.69
C GLY A 616 3.62 -35.22 50.34
N ALA A 617 2.95 -35.65 49.24
CA ALA A 617 3.05 -37.03 48.72
C ALA A 617 4.46 -37.35 48.20
N ASN A 618 5.23 -36.36 47.76
CA ASN A 618 6.63 -36.51 47.34
C ASN A 618 7.63 -36.35 48.51
N GLY A 619 7.16 -36.34 49.79
CA GLY A 619 8.01 -36.24 50.98
C GLY A 619 8.57 -34.83 51.28
N GLN A 620 8.16 -33.80 50.51
CA GLN A 620 8.64 -32.42 50.68
C GLN A 620 7.72 -31.62 51.62
N HIS A 621 7.57 -32.09 52.88
CA HIS A 621 6.57 -31.61 53.83
C HIS A 621 6.67 -30.12 54.16
N GLN A 622 7.88 -29.53 54.14
CA GLN A 622 8.07 -28.11 54.39
C GLN A 622 7.46 -27.26 53.24
N LYS A 623 7.69 -27.66 51.99
CA LYS A 623 7.08 -26.96 50.84
C LYS A 623 5.57 -27.18 50.80
N ALA A 624 5.09 -28.34 51.18
CA ALA A 624 3.66 -28.61 51.32
C ALA A 624 3.01 -27.63 52.29
N LEU A 625 3.64 -27.42 53.46
CA LEU A 625 3.20 -26.47 54.46
C LEU A 625 3.09 -25.04 53.91
N GLU A 626 4.10 -24.60 53.16
CA GLU A 626 4.08 -23.28 52.51
C GLU A 626 2.90 -23.11 51.55
N MET A 627 2.57 -24.15 50.79
CA MET A 627 1.43 -24.12 49.88
C MET A 627 0.10 -24.09 50.64
N PHE A 628 -0.05 -24.87 51.70
CA PHE A 628 -1.27 -24.87 52.50
C PHE A 628 -1.44 -23.55 53.29
N GLN A 629 -0.35 -22.90 53.68
CA GLN A 629 -0.42 -21.54 54.23
C GLN A 629 -0.97 -20.54 53.20
N LYS A 630 -0.59 -20.65 51.89
CA LYS A 630 -1.17 -19.83 50.82
C LYS A 630 -2.66 -20.14 50.60
N VAL A 631 -3.08 -21.41 50.75
CA VAL A 631 -4.52 -21.77 50.74
C VAL A 631 -5.25 -20.97 51.82
N LEU A 632 -4.73 -20.97 53.05
CA LEU A 632 -5.36 -20.27 54.19
C LEU A 632 -5.27 -18.74 54.09
N GLN A 633 -4.29 -18.18 53.36
CA GLN A 633 -4.26 -16.76 53.02
C GLN A 633 -5.38 -16.37 52.08
N LEU A 634 -5.77 -17.26 51.17
CA LEU A 634 -6.86 -17.02 50.19
C LEU A 634 -8.23 -17.38 50.79
N ASP A 635 -8.30 -18.43 51.58
CA ASP A 635 -9.50 -18.88 52.28
C ASP A 635 -9.17 -19.22 53.74
N PRO A 636 -9.27 -18.25 54.67
CA PRO A 636 -8.98 -18.45 56.09
C PRO A 636 -9.88 -19.48 56.80
N ASN A 637 -11.01 -19.86 56.18
CA ASN A 637 -11.96 -20.83 56.76
C ASN A 637 -11.92 -22.19 56.05
N SER A 638 -10.88 -22.46 55.26
CA SER A 638 -10.73 -23.74 54.57
C SER A 638 -10.44 -24.88 55.53
N ALA A 639 -11.48 -25.66 55.90
CA ALA A 639 -11.34 -26.84 56.73
C ALA A 639 -10.33 -27.84 56.14
N GLN A 640 -10.38 -28.08 54.84
CA GLN A 640 -9.46 -28.94 54.11
C GLN A 640 -8.03 -28.39 54.14
N GLY A 641 -7.87 -27.06 54.05
CA GLY A 641 -6.55 -26.39 54.18
C GLY A 641 -5.88 -26.67 55.51
N TYR A 642 -6.63 -26.55 56.60
CA TYR A 642 -6.12 -26.89 57.97
C TYR A 642 -5.85 -28.38 58.10
N LEU A 643 -6.70 -29.26 57.56
CA LEU A 643 -6.47 -30.71 57.60
C LEU A 643 -5.16 -31.08 56.90
N ASN A 644 -4.96 -30.57 55.68
CA ASN A 644 -3.77 -30.83 54.90
C ASN A 644 -2.51 -30.23 55.53
N MET A 645 -2.62 -29.07 56.17
CA MET A 645 -1.55 -28.46 56.96
C MET A 645 -1.18 -29.35 58.16
N GLY A 646 -2.16 -29.95 58.81
CA GLY A 646 -1.95 -30.93 59.85
C GLY A 646 -1.14 -32.14 59.41
N TYR A 647 -1.45 -32.71 58.25
CA TYR A 647 -0.66 -33.79 57.65
C TYR A 647 0.77 -33.36 57.27
N ALA A 648 0.96 -32.12 56.83
CA ALA A 648 2.29 -31.60 56.55
C ALA A 648 3.11 -31.45 57.83
N TYR A 649 2.55 -30.97 58.97
CA TYR A 649 3.19 -30.91 60.26
C TYR A 649 3.48 -32.29 60.79
N GLN A 650 2.56 -33.27 60.63
CA GLN A 650 2.79 -34.67 61.01
C GLN A 650 4.02 -35.25 60.29
N GLY A 651 4.15 -34.98 58.95
CA GLY A 651 5.32 -35.39 58.17
C GLY A 651 6.63 -34.74 58.68
N LEU A 652 6.56 -33.56 59.28
CA LEU A 652 7.70 -32.86 59.90
C LEU A 652 8.00 -33.27 61.33
N GLY A 653 7.14 -34.10 61.92
CA GLY A 653 7.27 -34.54 63.30
C GLY A 653 6.82 -33.51 64.37
N ASP A 654 6.15 -32.44 63.91
CA ASP A 654 5.65 -31.37 64.80
C ASP A 654 4.26 -31.72 65.34
N THR A 655 4.23 -32.52 66.43
CA THR A 655 3.01 -33.04 67.08
C THR A 655 2.11 -31.93 67.64
N ALA A 656 2.67 -30.81 68.11
CA ALA A 656 1.89 -29.70 68.65
C ALA A 656 1.06 -29.00 67.57
N ASN A 657 1.69 -28.59 66.48
CA ASN A 657 1.02 -27.94 65.36
C ASN A 657 0.13 -28.90 64.51
N THR A 658 0.46 -30.19 64.51
CA THR A 658 -0.39 -31.26 63.96
C THR A 658 -1.75 -31.27 64.64
N ASN A 659 -1.78 -31.42 65.96
CA ASN A 659 -3.02 -31.50 66.74
C ASN A 659 -3.82 -30.20 66.67
N ALA A 660 -3.16 -29.04 66.75
CA ALA A 660 -3.82 -27.73 66.59
C ALA A 660 -4.49 -27.57 65.24
N SER A 661 -3.82 -27.98 64.13
CA SER A 661 -4.35 -27.90 62.80
C SER A 661 -5.54 -28.83 62.57
N PHE A 662 -5.47 -30.09 63.11
CA PHE A 662 -6.59 -31.03 63.00
C PHE A 662 -7.81 -30.56 63.80
N GLU A 663 -7.64 -30.12 65.08
CA GLU A 663 -8.78 -29.59 65.83
C GLU A 663 -9.40 -28.35 65.16
N LYS A 664 -8.60 -27.48 64.59
CA LYS A 664 -9.12 -26.35 63.79
C LYS A 664 -9.93 -26.81 62.53
N ALA A 665 -9.42 -27.82 61.81
CA ALA A 665 -10.13 -28.41 60.69
C ALA A 665 -11.48 -29.00 61.11
N TYR A 666 -11.48 -29.80 62.21
CA TYR A 666 -12.69 -30.44 62.73
C TYR A 666 -13.69 -29.45 63.32
N SER A 667 -13.23 -28.31 63.81
CA SER A 667 -14.09 -27.23 64.29
C SER A 667 -14.82 -26.51 63.13
N LEU A 668 -14.21 -26.48 61.95
CA LEU A 668 -14.76 -25.87 60.74
C LEU A 668 -15.65 -26.86 59.97
N ASP A 669 -15.29 -28.15 59.93
CA ASP A 669 -16.09 -29.23 59.36
C ASP A 669 -15.90 -30.50 60.15
N SER A 670 -16.94 -30.85 60.98
CA SER A 670 -16.95 -32.03 61.84
C SER A 670 -16.92 -33.37 61.10
N ASN A 671 -17.29 -33.39 59.78
CA ASN A 671 -17.24 -34.60 58.95
C ASN A 671 -15.83 -35.04 58.62
N LEU A 672 -14.83 -34.19 58.77
CA LEU A 672 -13.43 -34.51 58.56
C LEU A 672 -12.79 -35.26 59.72
N ARG A 673 -13.48 -35.40 60.93
CA ARG A 673 -13.00 -36.11 62.06
C ARG A 673 -13.06 -37.63 61.81
N PRO A 674 -11.94 -38.35 61.94
CA PRO A 674 -11.97 -39.81 61.79
C PRO A 674 -13.02 -40.44 62.71
N LYS A 675 -13.82 -41.37 62.20
CA LYS A 675 -14.84 -42.10 62.93
C LYS A 675 -14.19 -43.12 63.90
#